data_190dce81e59cb58b1edceddc498bddda
#
_entry.id   190dce81e59cb58b1edceddc498bddda
#
_cell.length_a   1.000
_cell.length_b   1.000
_cell.length_c   1.000
_cell.angle_alpha   90.00
_cell.angle_beta   90.00
_cell.angle_gamma   90.00
#
_symmetry.space_group_name_H-M   'P 1'
#
loop_
_entity.id
_entity.type
_entity.pdbx_description
1 polymer ?
#
loop_
_entity_poly.entity_id
_entity_poly.type
_entity_poly.pdbx_seq_one_letter_code
_entity_poly.pdbx_strand_id
1 'polypeptide(L)'
;MGTMLSKQLQVWGILAFLVATILLAGSPGARELGVLVPAEDEVSARQFIASLSKSPQVQEAGLEFKIVVSNTEYPSSQIGSLILAGKFPLALLRSSQIPGYQADDNSLVATSLLSSPLILADSSAQFVAEDSILGVVVEQELGSKGFAALSFWNTAASSIVTKTSVNTARDLMGLKISVPKMQSQDILLEMGATPVSMSADDAVLALDKGLVDASETSVESDGKNESLQTAEGGSLLAQFRHEQGFLVANEDAWVGLRQRERAAIQEAAQEAVRQARLTVLRTEANLPMLAKANSLSYLSFTTLDKEQTAARASWLRDTGNEGKAILELLDEVQRTQPPSPMAPPLAPHSEAPPRIFFATNRNDEGDPDLSYRFGIQRIDSPLSCGEVAYTPDPVRAFGLPHEGEIAVAASQVTKEAKPCASLVSQAGRKNDAVIVFIHGYNNSFDFAVRRAIGFSQDFGVKAPVLVLAWPSQGIGSGYVYDMGSVDYTRPYAKDLIRALLDEKLGTISLLAHSMGSRVAVQVLEFAADAGKPIQNVVFVAPDVPSSNFIQSMRLHGHYAQLATLYANEHDLALKLSKILNRQAPAGLGGADLLLTKGVETVDVSAVDRQTLQTNHSHGFDVPQVASDVSLVLRQRSKASTRNLPSAVHNGFTYWTITP
;
A
#
# COMPACT_ATOMS: atom_id res chain seq x y z
N MET A 1 -33.36 -16.36 39.01
CA MET A 1 -33.27 -17.44 38.00
C MET A 1 -32.96 -16.95 36.58
N GLY A 2 -32.90 -15.64 36.36
CA GLY A 2 -32.65 -15.04 35.01
C GLY A 2 -31.20 -14.69 34.68
N THR A 3 -30.26 -14.76 35.59
CA THR A 3 -28.87 -14.32 35.41
C THR A 3 -27.84 -15.46 35.24
N MET A 4 -28.27 -16.71 35.39
CA MET A 4 -27.40 -17.88 35.16
C MET A 4 -27.48 -18.44 33.73
N LEU A 5 -28.59 -18.23 33.00
CA LEU A 5 -28.74 -18.72 31.62
C LEU A 5 -27.94 -17.87 30.59
N SER A 6 -27.70 -16.57 30.82
CA SER A 6 -26.95 -15.72 29.89
C SER A 6 -25.46 -15.99 29.88
N LYS A 7 -24.87 -16.40 31.01
CA LYS A 7 -23.44 -16.76 31.07
C LYS A 7 -23.14 -18.15 30.51
N GLN A 8 -24.08 -19.07 30.51
CA GLN A 8 -23.87 -20.39 29.88
C GLN A 8 -23.94 -20.32 28.36
N LEU A 9 -24.75 -19.46 27.77
CA LEU A 9 -24.81 -19.27 26.32
C LEU A 9 -23.54 -18.57 25.76
N GLN A 10 -22.90 -17.66 26.50
CA GLN A 10 -21.62 -17.06 26.09
C GLN A 10 -20.46 -18.04 26.18
N VAL A 11 -20.43 -18.93 27.16
CA VAL A 11 -19.37 -19.94 27.31
C VAL A 11 -19.49 -21.02 26.22
N TRP A 12 -20.70 -21.39 25.81
CA TRP A 12 -20.92 -22.35 24.71
C TRP A 12 -20.60 -21.75 23.33
N GLY A 13 -20.81 -20.44 23.12
CA GLY A 13 -20.38 -19.73 21.91
C GLY A 13 -18.85 -19.69 21.75
N ILE A 14 -18.13 -19.44 22.82
CA ILE A 14 -16.67 -19.41 22.83
C ILE A 14 -16.06 -20.83 22.73
N LEU A 15 -16.67 -21.84 23.36
CA LEU A 15 -16.21 -23.23 23.21
C LEU A 15 -16.53 -23.81 21.83
N ALA A 16 -17.64 -23.44 21.19
CA ALA A 16 -17.92 -23.86 19.81
C ALA A 16 -16.91 -23.25 18.80
N PHE A 17 -16.46 -22.02 19.04
CA PHE A 17 -15.42 -21.37 18.22
C PHE A 17 -14.03 -21.98 18.45
N LEU A 18 -13.67 -22.34 19.68
CA LEU A 18 -12.41 -23.03 20.02
C LEU A 18 -12.38 -24.49 19.56
N VAL A 19 -13.51 -25.20 19.56
CA VAL A 19 -13.58 -26.59 19.11
C VAL A 19 -13.56 -26.70 17.58
N ALA A 20 -14.05 -25.69 16.84
CA ALA A 20 -13.91 -25.63 15.38
C ALA A 20 -12.46 -25.38 14.93
N THR A 21 -11.64 -24.75 15.80
CA THR A 21 -10.21 -24.47 15.51
C THR A 21 -9.28 -25.62 15.95
N ILE A 22 -9.71 -26.55 16.79
CA ILE A 22 -8.85 -27.63 17.35
C ILE A 22 -9.10 -28.99 16.69
N LEU A 23 -10.15 -29.18 15.86
CA LEU A 23 -10.48 -30.46 15.24
C LEU A 23 -9.92 -30.67 13.83
N LEU A 24 -8.96 -29.83 13.36
CA LEU A 24 -8.22 -30.04 12.11
C LEU A 24 -6.72 -30.30 12.30
N ALA A 25 -6.35 -31.02 13.37
CA ALA A 25 -5.06 -31.68 13.45
C ALA A 25 -5.18 -33.09 12.85
N GLY A 26 -5.37 -33.18 11.54
CA GLY A 26 -5.44 -34.43 10.81
C GLY A 26 -4.95 -34.29 9.39
N SER A 27 -3.78 -34.84 9.11
CA SER A 27 -3.08 -35.03 7.79
C SER A 27 -2.68 -33.75 7.02
N PRO A 28 -1.63 -33.77 6.18
CA PRO A 28 -1.20 -32.62 5.40
C PRO A 28 -2.15 -32.40 4.21
N GLY A 29 -3.36 -31.92 4.49
CA GLY A 29 -4.30 -31.41 3.51
C GLY A 29 -4.12 -29.90 3.36
N ALA A 30 -4.34 -29.38 2.17
CA ALA A 30 -4.34 -27.94 1.92
C ALA A 30 -5.33 -27.22 2.85
N ARG A 31 -4.95 -26.02 3.32
CA ARG A 31 -5.85 -25.15 4.09
C ARG A 31 -6.86 -24.50 3.14
N GLU A 32 -8.13 -24.84 3.29
CA GLU A 32 -9.21 -24.27 2.49
C GLU A 32 -9.55 -22.85 2.98
N LEU A 33 -9.59 -21.89 2.06
CA LEU A 33 -10.03 -20.51 2.31
C LEU A 33 -11.26 -20.22 1.45
N GLY A 34 -12.40 -19.96 2.08
CA GLY A 34 -13.62 -19.55 1.41
C GLY A 34 -13.50 -18.13 0.84
N VAL A 35 -13.82 -17.95 -0.44
CA VAL A 35 -13.83 -16.66 -1.12
C VAL A 35 -15.24 -16.35 -1.57
N LEU A 36 -15.89 -15.35 -0.94
CA LEU A 36 -17.22 -14.88 -1.34
C LEU A 36 -17.10 -13.96 -2.56
N VAL A 37 -17.89 -14.21 -3.59
CA VAL A 37 -17.85 -13.45 -4.84
C VAL A 37 -19.25 -12.97 -5.25
N PRO A 38 -19.37 -11.79 -5.92
CA PRO A 38 -20.66 -11.31 -6.43
C PRO A 38 -21.20 -12.24 -7.52
N ALA A 39 -22.50 -12.52 -7.50
CA ALA A 39 -23.14 -13.35 -8.54
C ALA A 39 -23.11 -12.68 -9.91
N GLU A 40 -23.29 -11.36 -9.93
CA GLU A 40 -23.24 -10.55 -11.13
C GLU A 40 -21.86 -10.53 -11.82
N ASP A 41 -20.82 -10.90 -11.12
CA ASP A 41 -19.43 -10.90 -11.60
C ASP A 41 -18.81 -12.32 -11.60
N GLU A 42 -19.61 -13.37 -11.49
CA GLU A 42 -19.13 -14.74 -11.27
C GLU A 42 -18.07 -15.17 -12.28
N VAL A 43 -18.20 -14.84 -13.55
CA VAL A 43 -17.27 -15.27 -14.62
C VAL A 43 -15.89 -14.66 -14.40
N SER A 44 -15.81 -13.33 -14.24
CA SER A 44 -14.54 -12.63 -14.01
C SER A 44 -13.92 -12.98 -12.66
N ALA A 45 -14.75 -13.18 -11.62
CA ALA A 45 -14.31 -13.62 -10.31
C ALA A 45 -13.69 -15.02 -10.34
N ARG A 46 -14.32 -15.97 -11.04
CA ARG A 46 -13.77 -17.33 -11.21
C ARG A 46 -12.44 -17.30 -11.95
N GLN A 47 -12.28 -16.47 -12.98
CA GLN A 47 -11.02 -16.31 -13.70
C GLN A 47 -9.92 -15.77 -12.79
N PHE A 48 -10.23 -14.75 -11.97
CA PHE A 48 -9.29 -14.16 -11.02
C PHE A 48 -8.84 -15.17 -9.96
N ILE A 49 -9.78 -15.86 -9.31
CA ILE A 49 -9.46 -16.87 -8.28
C ILE A 49 -8.74 -18.08 -8.88
N ALA A 50 -9.07 -18.48 -10.11
CA ALA A 50 -8.33 -19.54 -10.81
C ALA A 50 -6.87 -19.14 -11.07
N SER A 51 -6.60 -17.86 -11.33
CA SER A 51 -5.22 -17.34 -11.44
C SER A 51 -4.48 -17.43 -10.11
N LEU A 52 -5.11 -17.02 -8.99
CA LEU A 52 -4.55 -17.20 -7.64
C LEU A 52 -4.20 -18.66 -7.35
N SER A 53 -5.14 -19.58 -7.62
CA SER A 53 -4.99 -21.01 -7.31
C SER A 53 -3.88 -21.69 -8.10
N LYS A 54 -3.52 -21.16 -9.27
CA LYS A 54 -2.45 -21.70 -10.13
C LYS A 54 -1.05 -21.27 -9.69
N SER A 55 -0.92 -20.31 -8.79
CA SER A 55 0.38 -19.84 -8.31
C SER A 55 1.14 -20.98 -7.61
N PRO A 56 2.40 -21.24 -7.99
CA PRO A 56 3.26 -22.19 -7.30
C PRO A 56 3.38 -21.88 -5.80
N GLN A 57 3.49 -20.63 -5.43
CA GLN A 57 3.63 -20.18 -4.04
C GLN A 57 2.41 -20.53 -3.20
N VAL A 58 1.19 -20.39 -3.77
CA VAL A 58 -0.07 -20.78 -3.12
C VAL A 58 -0.10 -22.30 -2.89
N GLN A 59 0.33 -23.09 -3.88
CA GLN A 59 0.39 -24.53 -3.78
C GLN A 59 1.45 -24.98 -2.75
N GLU A 60 2.64 -24.38 -2.76
CA GLU A 60 3.71 -24.62 -1.77
C GLU A 60 3.32 -24.20 -0.36
N ALA A 61 2.52 -23.14 -0.22
CA ALA A 61 1.96 -22.71 1.08
C ALA A 61 0.83 -23.66 1.56
N GLY A 62 0.39 -24.61 0.73
CA GLY A 62 -0.68 -25.54 1.05
C GLY A 62 -2.05 -24.85 1.18
N LEU A 63 -2.34 -23.88 0.31
CA LEU A 63 -3.60 -23.14 0.29
C LEU A 63 -4.50 -23.61 -0.86
N GLU A 64 -5.80 -23.66 -0.58
CA GLU A 64 -6.85 -23.91 -1.58
C GLU A 64 -7.97 -22.87 -1.44
N PHE A 65 -8.41 -22.28 -2.55
CA PHE A 65 -9.48 -21.28 -2.57
C PHE A 65 -10.80 -21.93 -3.01
N LYS A 66 -11.82 -21.81 -2.16
CA LYS A 66 -13.17 -22.28 -2.44
C LYS A 66 -14.10 -21.11 -2.74
N ILE A 67 -14.58 -21.01 -3.95
CA ILE A 67 -15.49 -19.96 -4.38
C ILE A 67 -16.89 -20.22 -3.82
N VAL A 68 -17.46 -19.20 -3.17
CA VAL A 68 -18.86 -19.13 -2.74
C VAL A 68 -19.50 -17.97 -3.48
N VAL A 69 -20.45 -18.26 -4.36
CA VAL A 69 -21.18 -17.23 -5.11
C VAL A 69 -22.31 -16.68 -4.25
N SER A 70 -22.45 -15.35 -4.24
CA SER A 70 -23.55 -14.69 -3.51
C SER A 70 -24.92 -15.20 -3.97
N ASN A 71 -25.87 -15.28 -3.05
CA ASN A 71 -27.19 -15.84 -3.27
C ASN A 71 -28.20 -15.21 -2.28
N THR A 72 -29.37 -15.81 -2.11
CA THR A 72 -30.38 -15.30 -1.16
C THR A 72 -29.94 -15.37 0.31
N GLU A 73 -29.06 -16.32 0.68
CA GLU A 73 -28.48 -16.43 2.03
C GLU A 73 -27.35 -15.41 2.25
N TYR A 74 -26.55 -15.18 1.21
CA TYR A 74 -25.42 -14.23 1.18
C TYR A 74 -25.61 -13.24 0.04
N PRO A 75 -26.45 -12.20 0.19
CA PRO A 75 -26.76 -11.25 -0.89
C PRO A 75 -25.51 -10.46 -1.32
N SER A 76 -25.35 -10.22 -2.62
CA SER A 76 -24.27 -9.40 -3.19
C SER A 76 -24.12 -8.04 -2.50
N SER A 77 -25.22 -7.38 -2.18
CA SER A 77 -25.23 -6.08 -1.49
C SER A 77 -24.68 -6.12 -0.06
N GLN A 78 -24.51 -7.31 0.52
CA GLN A 78 -24.03 -7.49 1.89
C GLN A 78 -22.64 -8.12 1.97
N ILE A 79 -21.95 -8.36 0.85
CA ILE A 79 -20.63 -9.00 0.83
C ILE A 79 -19.66 -8.31 1.81
N GLY A 80 -19.53 -6.97 1.74
CA GLY A 80 -18.67 -6.22 2.65
C GLY A 80 -19.03 -6.44 4.12
N SER A 81 -20.31 -6.40 4.48
CA SER A 81 -20.76 -6.64 5.87
C SER A 81 -20.51 -8.07 6.34
N LEU A 82 -20.65 -9.07 5.44
CA LEU A 82 -20.40 -10.48 5.74
C LEU A 82 -18.91 -10.74 6.02
N ILE A 83 -18.00 -10.08 5.26
CA ILE A 83 -16.56 -10.14 5.51
C ILE A 83 -16.22 -9.50 6.85
N LEU A 84 -16.70 -8.28 7.12
CA LEU A 84 -16.46 -7.60 8.39
C LEU A 84 -16.98 -8.38 9.59
N ALA A 85 -18.07 -9.13 9.41
CA ALA A 85 -18.60 -10.04 10.44
C ALA A 85 -17.82 -11.36 10.57
N GLY A 86 -16.74 -11.57 9.80
CA GLY A 86 -15.91 -12.78 9.84
C GLY A 86 -16.59 -14.04 9.29
N LYS A 87 -17.67 -13.89 8.49
CA LYS A 87 -18.36 -15.04 7.89
C LYS A 87 -17.53 -15.74 6.82
N PHE A 88 -16.71 -14.99 6.12
CA PHE A 88 -15.77 -15.48 5.13
C PHE A 88 -14.40 -14.84 5.36
N PRO A 89 -13.28 -15.59 5.18
CA PRO A 89 -11.95 -15.03 5.34
C PRO A 89 -11.56 -14.07 4.20
N LEU A 90 -12.07 -14.31 2.99
CA LEU A 90 -11.75 -13.54 1.78
C LEU A 90 -13.01 -13.22 0.98
N ALA A 91 -12.98 -12.13 0.23
CA ALA A 91 -13.97 -11.85 -0.81
C ALA A 91 -13.37 -11.05 -1.98
N LEU A 92 -14.01 -11.19 -3.15
CA LEU A 92 -14.00 -10.17 -4.17
C LEU A 92 -15.23 -9.29 -3.97
N LEU A 93 -15.05 -7.97 -3.92
CA LEU A 93 -16.15 -7.02 -3.79
C LEU A 93 -15.93 -5.78 -4.62
N ARG A 94 -17.02 -5.12 -4.98
CA ARG A 94 -17.05 -3.82 -5.63
C ARG A 94 -17.06 -2.68 -4.63
N SER A 95 -16.59 -1.50 -5.04
CA SER A 95 -16.68 -0.28 -4.22
C SER A 95 -18.09 -0.06 -3.68
N SER A 96 -19.12 -0.27 -4.50
CA SER A 96 -20.52 -0.14 -4.14
C SER A 96 -21.01 -1.14 -3.05
N GLN A 97 -20.26 -2.19 -2.78
CA GLN A 97 -20.57 -3.21 -1.76
C GLN A 97 -19.83 -2.96 -0.42
N ILE A 98 -19.03 -1.90 -0.35
CA ILE A 98 -18.38 -1.47 0.90
C ILE A 98 -19.45 -0.85 1.81
N PRO A 99 -19.57 -1.28 3.07
CA PRO A 99 -20.53 -0.67 4.01
C PRO A 99 -20.28 0.83 4.19
N GLY A 100 -21.32 1.63 4.01
CA GLY A 100 -21.25 3.08 4.08
C GLY A 100 -20.72 3.76 2.81
N TYR A 101 -20.50 3.02 1.72
CA TYR A 101 -20.18 3.61 0.43
C TYR A 101 -21.41 4.31 -0.16
N GLN A 102 -21.55 5.57 0.19
CA GLN A 102 -22.54 6.50 -0.39
C GLN A 102 -21.82 7.81 -0.70
N ALA A 103 -22.38 8.61 -1.59
CA ALA A 103 -21.79 9.89 -2.00
C ALA A 103 -21.47 10.85 -0.83
N ASP A 104 -22.15 10.68 0.31
CA ASP A 104 -22.00 11.51 1.51
C ASP A 104 -20.95 11.00 2.52
N ASP A 105 -20.33 9.84 2.27
CA ASP A 105 -19.30 9.28 3.17
C ASP A 105 -17.91 9.78 2.78
N ASN A 106 -17.51 10.93 3.35
CA ASN A 106 -16.18 11.52 3.15
C ASN A 106 -15.00 10.63 3.59
N SER A 107 -15.24 9.40 4.04
CA SER A 107 -14.18 8.45 4.42
C SER A 107 -13.68 7.57 3.25
N LEU A 108 -14.31 7.65 2.07
CA LEU A 108 -13.99 6.86 0.88
C LEU A 108 -13.80 7.75 -0.36
N VAL A 109 -13.11 8.89 -0.18
CA VAL A 109 -12.99 9.94 -1.21
C VAL A 109 -12.20 9.46 -2.43
N ALA A 110 -11.06 8.80 -2.24
CA ALA A 110 -10.26 8.29 -3.36
C ALA A 110 -10.97 7.12 -4.06
N THR A 111 -11.61 6.23 -3.30
CA THR A 111 -12.43 5.13 -3.85
C THR A 111 -13.57 5.68 -4.70
N SER A 112 -14.24 6.74 -4.23
CA SER A 112 -15.31 7.41 -4.98
C SER A 112 -14.78 8.08 -6.24
N LEU A 113 -13.62 8.76 -6.18
CA LEU A 113 -12.97 9.39 -7.34
C LEU A 113 -12.74 8.37 -8.45
N LEU A 114 -12.04 7.27 -8.12
CA LEU A 114 -11.67 6.26 -9.11
C LEU A 114 -12.88 5.47 -9.65
N SER A 115 -14.01 5.47 -8.93
CA SER A 115 -15.26 4.82 -9.36
C SER A 115 -16.27 5.76 -10.02
N SER A 116 -15.99 7.07 -10.07
CA SER A 116 -16.88 8.06 -10.65
C SER A 116 -16.83 8.05 -12.18
N PRO A 117 -17.98 8.22 -12.86
CA PRO A 117 -18.02 8.26 -14.31
C PRO A 117 -17.14 9.36 -14.89
N LEU A 118 -16.46 9.09 -15.99
CA LEU A 118 -15.68 10.04 -16.79
C LEU A 118 -14.50 10.73 -16.07
N ILE A 119 -14.17 10.35 -14.83
CA ILE A 119 -13.00 10.91 -14.12
C ILE A 119 -11.71 10.39 -14.73
N LEU A 120 -11.65 9.09 -15.03
CA LEU A 120 -10.54 8.45 -15.70
C LEU A 120 -10.82 8.36 -17.19
N ALA A 121 -9.80 8.64 -18.00
CA ALA A 121 -9.96 8.66 -19.45
C ALA A 121 -10.24 7.26 -20.01
N ASP A 122 -9.52 6.24 -19.52
CA ASP A 122 -9.61 4.85 -19.95
C ASP A 122 -9.11 3.90 -18.86
N SER A 123 -9.18 2.59 -19.12
CA SER A 123 -8.66 1.58 -18.21
C SER A 123 -7.14 1.67 -17.97
N SER A 124 -6.37 2.19 -18.91
CA SER A 124 -4.93 2.40 -18.70
C SER A 124 -4.70 3.49 -17.66
N ALA A 125 -5.45 4.60 -17.72
CA ALA A 125 -5.42 5.65 -16.71
C ALA A 125 -5.87 5.13 -15.33
N GLN A 126 -6.87 4.23 -15.29
CA GLN A 126 -7.27 3.53 -14.07
C GLN A 126 -6.11 2.73 -13.48
N PHE A 127 -5.43 1.89 -14.29
CA PHE A 127 -4.33 1.05 -13.80
C PHE A 127 -3.15 1.87 -13.29
N VAL A 128 -2.82 2.99 -13.96
CA VAL A 128 -1.80 3.93 -13.48
C VAL A 128 -2.19 4.54 -12.13
N ALA A 129 -3.46 4.93 -11.95
CA ALA A 129 -3.94 5.46 -10.69
C ALA A 129 -3.89 4.41 -9.56
N GLU A 130 -4.30 3.17 -9.83
CA GLU A 130 -4.28 2.05 -8.89
C GLU A 130 -2.85 1.64 -8.49
N ASP A 131 -1.89 1.67 -9.42
CA ASP A 131 -0.49 1.34 -9.17
C ASP A 131 0.29 2.51 -8.54
N SER A 132 -0.36 3.64 -8.33
CA SER A 132 0.22 4.84 -7.75
C SER A 132 -0.08 4.97 -6.26
N ILE A 133 0.30 6.12 -5.69
CA ILE A 133 -0.06 6.49 -4.33
C ILE A 133 -1.59 6.54 -4.11
N LEU A 134 -2.38 6.80 -5.16
CA LEU A 134 -3.84 6.77 -5.05
C LEU A 134 -4.37 5.37 -4.74
N GLY A 135 -3.76 4.32 -5.31
CA GLY A 135 -4.08 2.95 -4.93
C GLY A 135 -3.82 2.71 -3.44
N VAL A 136 -2.71 3.21 -2.91
CA VAL A 136 -2.43 3.14 -1.46
C VAL A 136 -3.46 3.91 -0.64
N VAL A 137 -3.94 5.08 -1.12
CA VAL A 137 -5.04 5.81 -0.44
C VAL A 137 -6.30 4.95 -0.37
N VAL A 138 -6.70 4.36 -1.50
CA VAL A 138 -7.87 3.47 -1.56
C VAL A 138 -7.72 2.28 -0.61
N GLU A 139 -6.55 1.63 -0.60
CA GLU A 139 -6.28 0.54 0.34
C GLU A 139 -6.39 0.99 1.80
N GLN A 140 -5.93 2.20 2.14
CA GLN A 140 -6.06 2.75 3.49
C GLN A 140 -7.50 3.12 3.85
N GLU A 141 -8.27 3.63 2.90
CA GLU A 141 -9.71 3.85 3.08
C GLU A 141 -10.42 2.52 3.43
N LEU A 142 -10.10 1.43 2.70
CA LEU A 142 -10.58 0.09 3.00
C LEU A 142 -10.11 -0.39 4.38
N GLY A 143 -8.84 -0.16 4.73
CA GLY A 143 -8.29 -0.46 6.06
C GLY A 143 -9.03 0.25 7.18
N SER A 144 -9.42 1.51 6.97
CA SER A 144 -10.21 2.29 7.94
C SER A 144 -11.61 1.71 8.18
N LYS A 145 -12.13 0.92 7.23
CA LYS A 145 -13.40 0.20 7.32
C LYS A 145 -13.22 -1.22 7.90
N GLY A 146 -12.00 -1.66 8.22
CA GLY A 146 -11.71 -2.98 8.81
C GLY A 146 -11.40 -4.07 7.79
N PHE A 147 -11.11 -3.72 6.54
CA PHE A 147 -10.66 -4.66 5.53
C PHE A 147 -9.13 -4.69 5.42
N ALA A 148 -8.55 -5.87 5.31
CA ALA A 148 -7.22 -6.03 4.75
C ALA A 148 -7.36 -6.05 3.22
N ALA A 149 -7.04 -4.94 2.55
CA ALA A 149 -7.03 -4.86 1.09
C ALA A 149 -5.77 -5.55 0.56
N LEU A 150 -5.94 -6.55 -0.30
CA LEU A 150 -4.86 -7.40 -0.80
C LEU A 150 -4.47 -7.06 -2.23
N SER A 151 -5.43 -6.69 -3.05
CA SER A 151 -5.20 -6.20 -4.41
C SER A 151 -6.46 -5.56 -5.00
N PHE A 152 -6.28 -4.84 -6.09
CA PHE A 152 -7.38 -4.48 -6.99
C PHE A 152 -7.87 -5.70 -7.75
N TRP A 153 -9.11 -5.62 -8.22
CA TRP A 153 -9.73 -6.60 -9.11
C TRP A 153 -10.43 -5.84 -10.25
N ASN A 154 -9.81 -5.87 -11.42
CA ASN A 154 -10.25 -5.07 -12.55
C ASN A 154 -11.21 -5.83 -13.45
N THR A 155 -12.26 -5.14 -13.90
CA THR A 155 -13.16 -5.55 -14.96
C THR A 155 -13.29 -4.43 -15.99
N ALA A 156 -13.80 -4.72 -17.19
CA ALA A 156 -13.98 -3.71 -18.21
C ALA A 156 -14.94 -2.59 -17.73
N ALA A 157 -14.70 -1.36 -18.20
CA ALA A 157 -15.55 -0.23 -17.90
C ALA A 157 -16.99 -0.47 -18.40
N SER A 158 -17.98 0.08 -17.68
CA SER A 158 -19.35 0.10 -18.19
C SER A 158 -19.47 0.97 -19.44
N SER A 159 -20.47 0.68 -20.22
CA SER A 159 -20.81 1.37 -21.46
C SER A 159 -22.28 1.74 -21.45
N ILE A 160 -22.68 2.73 -22.25
CA ILE A 160 -24.08 3.05 -22.47
C ILE A 160 -24.46 2.53 -23.85
N VAL A 161 -25.49 1.68 -23.90
CA VAL A 161 -26.09 1.23 -25.15
C VAL A 161 -27.42 1.97 -25.39
N THR A 162 -27.65 2.48 -26.60
CA THR A 162 -28.84 3.28 -26.95
C THR A 162 -29.59 2.64 -28.10
N LYS A 163 -30.93 2.77 -28.13
CA LYS A 163 -31.77 2.34 -29.28
C LYS A 163 -31.76 3.34 -30.46
N THR A 164 -31.33 4.56 -30.22
CA THR A 164 -31.21 5.61 -31.24
C THR A 164 -29.73 5.89 -31.52
N SER A 165 -29.42 6.31 -32.74
CA SER A 165 -28.04 6.69 -33.08
C SER A 165 -27.62 7.94 -32.29
N VAL A 166 -26.49 7.84 -31.60
CA VAL A 166 -25.85 8.89 -30.82
C VAL A 166 -24.46 9.14 -31.41
N ASN A 167 -24.14 10.37 -31.76
CA ASN A 167 -22.87 10.77 -32.33
C ASN A 167 -22.06 11.69 -31.40
N THR A 168 -22.73 12.32 -30.45
CA THR A 168 -22.12 13.22 -29.44
C THR A 168 -22.81 13.02 -28.11
N ALA A 169 -22.15 13.43 -27.02
CA ALA A 169 -22.74 13.39 -25.67
C ALA A 169 -24.06 14.21 -25.57
N ARG A 170 -24.24 15.25 -26.40
CA ARG A 170 -25.47 16.06 -26.43
C ARG A 170 -26.68 15.28 -26.88
N ASP A 171 -26.48 14.24 -27.68
CA ASP A 171 -27.58 13.41 -28.19
C ASP A 171 -28.18 12.51 -27.08
N LEU A 172 -27.55 12.47 -25.89
CA LEU A 172 -28.13 11.85 -24.69
C LEU A 172 -29.20 12.72 -24.02
N MET A 173 -29.29 14.02 -24.38
CA MET A 173 -30.25 14.94 -23.77
C MET A 173 -31.69 14.45 -24.00
N GLY A 174 -32.46 14.35 -22.93
CA GLY A 174 -33.84 13.89 -22.91
C GLY A 174 -34.03 12.39 -22.95
N LEU A 175 -32.98 11.59 -23.19
CA LEU A 175 -33.09 10.13 -23.16
C LEU A 175 -33.32 9.61 -21.75
N LYS A 176 -34.17 8.63 -21.61
CA LYS A 176 -34.32 7.83 -20.37
C LYS A 176 -33.28 6.73 -20.41
N ILE A 177 -32.35 6.77 -19.46
CA ILE A 177 -31.22 5.84 -19.39
C ILE A 177 -31.35 4.99 -18.11
N SER A 178 -31.47 3.67 -18.26
CA SER A 178 -31.41 2.78 -17.11
C SER A 178 -30.01 2.73 -16.54
N VAL A 179 -29.88 2.87 -15.22
CA VAL A 179 -28.63 2.83 -14.49
C VAL A 179 -28.73 1.85 -13.32
N PRO A 180 -27.78 0.92 -13.17
CA PRO A 180 -27.78 -0.03 -12.07
C PRO A 180 -27.36 0.60 -10.75
N LYS A 181 -26.69 1.77 -10.78
CA LYS A 181 -26.05 2.41 -9.64
C LYS A 181 -26.24 3.91 -9.59
N MET A 182 -26.29 4.46 -8.38
CA MET A 182 -26.53 5.90 -8.16
C MET A 182 -25.40 6.78 -8.71
N GLN A 183 -24.15 6.32 -8.71
CA GLN A 183 -22.98 7.10 -9.11
C GLN A 183 -23.05 7.59 -10.57
N SER A 184 -23.82 6.93 -11.41
CA SER A 184 -24.03 7.35 -12.81
C SER A 184 -25.12 8.41 -12.98
N GLN A 185 -25.97 8.63 -11.95
CA GLN A 185 -27.16 9.48 -12.08
C GLN A 185 -26.79 10.95 -12.28
N ASP A 186 -25.89 11.48 -11.43
CA ASP A 186 -25.61 12.92 -11.41
C ASP A 186 -24.99 13.39 -12.72
N ILE A 187 -24.00 12.67 -13.25
CA ILE A 187 -23.37 13.03 -14.52
C ILE A 187 -24.33 12.92 -15.69
N LEU A 188 -25.24 11.92 -15.70
CA LEU A 188 -26.27 11.79 -16.73
C LEU A 188 -27.31 12.91 -16.66
N LEU A 189 -27.68 13.35 -15.44
CA LEU A 189 -28.53 14.52 -15.23
C LEU A 189 -27.85 15.80 -15.76
N GLU A 190 -26.56 15.99 -15.49
CA GLU A 190 -25.78 17.12 -16.01
C GLU A 190 -25.68 17.10 -17.54
N MET A 191 -25.67 15.91 -18.16
CA MET A 191 -25.73 15.73 -19.61
C MET A 191 -27.16 15.95 -20.17
N GLY A 192 -28.13 16.21 -19.30
CA GLY A 192 -29.54 16.43 -19.69
C GLY A 192 -30.32 15.15 -19.94
N ALA A 193 -29.80 13.98 -19.59
CA ALA A 193 -30.52 12.71 -19.66
C ALA A 193 -31.43 12.52 -18.42
N THR A 194 -32.30 11.53 -18.47
CA THR A 194 -33.19 11.15 -17.39
C THR A 194 -32.77 9.74 -16.89
N PRO A 195 -31.94 9.62 -15.84
CA PRO A 195 -31.53 8.33 -15.30
C PRO A 195 -32.70 7.64 -14.59
N VAL A 196 -32.83 6.33 -14.79
CA VAL A 196 -33.86 5.47 -14.17
C VAL A 196 -33.16 4.30 -13.49
N SER A 197 -33.22 4.25 -12.16
CA SER A 197 -32.58 3.18 -11.39
C SER A 197 -33.33 1.86 -11.50
N MET A 198 -32.65 0.80 -11.93
CA MET A 198 -33.21 -0.57 -11.97
C MET A 198 -32.09 -1.60 -12.03
N SER A 199 -32.41 -2.87 -11.80
CA SER A 199 -31.46 -3.99 -11.95
C SER A 199 -31.05 -4.18 -13.42
N ALA A 200 -29.93 -4.87 -13.64
CA ALA A 200 -29.44 -5.16 -15.00
C ALA A 200 -30.48 -5.99 -15.79
N ASP A 201 -31.11 -6.98 -15.18
CA ASP A 201 -32.13 -7.84 -15.82
C ASP A 201 -33.38 -7.04 -16.19
N ASP A 202 -33.86 -6.16 -15.28
CA ASP A 202 -34.99 -5.27 -15.58
C ASP A 202 -34.64 -4.26 -16.68
N ALA A 203 -33.38 -3.81 -16.73
CA ALA A 203 -32.92 -2.86 -17.73
C ALA A 203 -32.96 -3.42 -19.17
N VAL A 204 -32.59 -4.69 -19.36
CA VAL A 204 -32.72 -5.38 -20.65
C VAL A 204 -34.15 -5.43 -21.09
N LEU A 205 -35.06 -5.83 -20.19
CA LEU A 205 -36.52 -5.90 -20.48
C LEU A 205 -37.12 -4.52 -20.73
N ALA A 206 -36.69 -3.50 -19.96
CA ALA A 206 -37.17 -2.12 -20.15
C ALA A 206 -36.70 -1.51 -21.47
N LEU A 207 -35.45 -1.80 -21.85
CA LEU A 207 -34.88 -1.40 -23.14
C LEU A 207 -35.62 -2.09 -24.28
N ASP A 208 -35.88 -3.40 -24.21
CA ASP A 208 -36.61 -4.16 -25.20
C ASP A 208 -38.01 -3.55 -25.43
N LYS A 209 -38.74 -3.30 -24.36
CA LYS A 209 -40.10 -2.73 -24.39
C LYS A 209 -40.15 -1.23 -24.69
N GLY A 210 -39.04 -0.54 -24.86
CA GLY A 210 -38.95 0.91 -25.06
C GLY A 210 -39.44 1.75 -23.88
N LEU A 211 -39.37 1.21 -22.65
CA LEU A 211 -39.64 1.95 -21.41
C LEU A 211 -38.47 2.88 -21.04
N VAL A 212 -37.28 2.51 -21.47
CA VAL A 212 -36.06 3.33 -21.48
C VAL A 212 -35.49 3.39 -22.89
N ASP A 213 -34.76 4.47 -23.19
CA ASP A 213 -34.16 4.72 -24.51
C ASP A 213 -32.73 4.18 -24.61
N ALA A 214 -32.11 3.98 -23.45
CA ALA A 214 -30.73 3.53 -23.30
C ALA A 214 -30.52 2.77 -21.99
N SER A 215 -29.39 2.03 -21.89
CA SER A 215 -29.01 1.29 -20.69
C SER A 215 -27.52 1.39 -20.44
N GLU A 216 -27.12 1.70 -19.20
CA GLU A 216 -25.75 1.44 -18.72
C GLU A 216 -25.57 -0.06 -18.51
N THR A 217 -24.55 -0.63 -19.15
CA THR A 217 -24.28 -2.07 -19.13
C THR A 217 -22.79 -2.37 -19.12
N SER A 218 -22.41 -3.55 -18.64
CA SER A 218 -21.03 -4.05 -18.71
C SER A 218 -20.94 -5.11 -19.80
N VAL A 219 -19.88 -5.04 -20.61
CA VAL A 219 -19.58 -6.07 -21.62
C VAL A 219 -18.55 -7.02 -21.03
N GLU A 220 -18.91 -8.28 -20.88
CA GLU A 220 -18.02 -9.31 -20.36
C GLU A 220 -16.98 -9.78 -21.38
N SER A 221 -15.95 -10.48 -20.90
CA SER A 221 -14.82 -10.95 -21.73
C SER A 221 -15.21 -11.95 -22.83
N ASP A 222 -16.37 -12.61 -22.72
CA ASP A 222 -16.92 -13.51 -23.74
C ASP A 222 -17.76 -12.77 -24.80
N GLY A 223 -17.92 -11.45 -24.65
CA GLY A 223 -18.65 -10.59 -25.58
C GLY A 223 -20.17 -10.77 -25.54
N LYS A 224 -20.71 -11.56 -24.63
CA LYS A 224 -22.15 -11.73 -24.49
C LYS A 224 -22.73 -10.57 -23.70
N ASN A 225 -23.73 -9.93 -24.29
CA ASN A 225 -24.50 -8.89 -23.63
C ASN A 225 -25.85 -8.74 -24.32
N GLU A 226 -26.93 -9.02 -23.62
CA GLU A 226 -28.29 -8.99 -24.17
C GLU A 226 -28.72 -7.56 -24.54
N SER A 227 -28.24 -6.54 -23.80
CA SER A 227 -28.56 -5.14 -24.13
C SER A 227 -28.03 -4.72 -25.50
N LEU A 228 -26.88 -5.25 -25.96
CA LEU A 228 -26.34 -4.97 -27.29
C LEU A 228 -27.23 -5.53 -28.39
N GLN A 229 -27.80 -6.72 -28.16
CA GLN A 229 -28.69 -7.36 -29.13
C GLN A 229 -30.04 -6.63 -29.23
N THR A 230 -30.53 -6.08 -28.12
CA THR A 230 -31.81 -5.39 -28.01
C THR A 230 -31.80 -3.99 -28.66
N ALA A 231 -30.62 -3.41 -28.82
CA ALA A 231 -30.43 -2.02 -29.27
C ALA A 231 -30.05 -1.89 -30.77
N GLU A 232 -30.45 -2.84 -31.62
CA GLU A 232 -30.12 -2.84 -33.04
C GLU A 232 -30.42 -1.49 -33.70
N GLY A 233 -29.46 -0.94 -34.45
CA GLY A 233 -29.56 0.37 -35.12
C GLY A 233 -29.23 1.58 -34.23
N GLY A 234 -28.93 1.38 -32.97
CA GLY A 234 -28.50 2.40 -32.01
C GLY A 234 -26.99 2.63 -31.94
N SER A 235 -26.50 2.95 -30.75
CA SER A 235 -25.08 3.22 -30.49
C SER A 235 -24.57 2.52 -29.23
N LEU A 236 -23.29 2.15 -29.26
CA LEU A 236 -22.50 1.75 -28.08
C LEU A 236 -21.53 2.88 -27.70
N LEU A 237 -21.77 3.51 -26.56
CA LEU A 237 -20.91 4.54 -25.98
C LEU A 237 -20.04 3.87 -24.93
N ALA A 238 -18.79 3.61 -25.26
CA ALA A 238 -17.86 2.80 -24.46
C ALA A 238 -17.12 3.62 -23.40
N GLN A 239 -16.69 2.95 -22.33
CA GLN A 239 -15.82 3.50 -21.28
C GLN A 239 -16.47 4.65 -20.49
N PHE A 240 -17.73 4.44 -20.10
CA PHE A 240 -18.48 5.43 -19.33
C PHE A 240 -18.04 5.50 -17.88
N ARG A 241 -17.87 4.34 -17.19
CA ARG A 241 -17.52 4.30 -15.78
C ARG A 241 -16.64 3.08 -15.46
N HIS A 242 -15.57 3.34 -14.71
CA HIS A 242 -14.71 2.31 -14.15
C HIS A 242 -15.15 2.01 -12.72
N GLU A 243 -15.67 0.83 -12.43
CA GLU A 243 -16.00 0.44 -11.06
C GLU A 243 -14.82 -0.28 -10.42
N GLN A 244 -14.42 0.22 -9.25
CA GLN A 244 -13.34 -0.40 -8.51
C GLN A 244 -13.78 -1.72 -7.89
N GLY A 245 -12.96 -2.74 -8.08
CA GLY A 245 -13.10 -4.03 -7.43
C GLY A 245 -11.86 -4.36 -6.61
N PHE A 246 -12.03 -5.17 -5.57
CA PHE A 246 -11.00 -5.49 -4.60
C PHE A 246 -11.02 -6.96 -4.20
N LEU A 247 -9.83 -7.55 -4.06
CA LEU A 247 -9.64 -8.73 -3.23
C LEU A 247 -9.37 -8.24 -1.81
N VAL A 248 -10.24 -8.59 -0.90
CA VAL A 248 -10.11 -8.22 0.52
C VAL A 248 -10.13 -9.45 1.43
N ALA A 249 -9.52 -9.30 2.59
CA ALA A 249 -9.68 -10.22 3.71
C ALA A 249 -10.38 -9.53 4.88
N ASN A 250 -11.03 -10.31 5.74
CA ASN A 250 -11.30 -9.88 7.09
C ASN A 250 -9.97 -9.68 7.83
N GLU A 251 -9.80 -8.58 8.58
CA GLU A 251 -8.52 -8.25 9.21
C GLU A 251 -8.03 -9.33 10.18
N ASP A 252 -8.93 -9.88 11.02
CA ASP A 252 -8.56 -10.95 11.97
C ASP A 252 -8.15 -12.23 11.23
N ALA A 253 -8.88 -12.59 10.16
CA ALA A 253 -8.53 -13.73 9.31
C ALA A 253 -7.16 -13.54 8.65
N TRP A 254 -6.86 -12.33 8.16
CA TRP A 254 -5.56 -11.99 7.56
C TRP A 254 -4.42 -12.09 8.58
N VAL A 255 -4.60 -11.49 9.76
CA VAL A 255 -3.63 -11.57 10.86
C VAL A 255 -3.43 -13.01 11.33
N GLY A 256 -4.47 -13.84 11.27
CA GLY A 256 -4.43 -15.26 11.63
C GLY A 256 -3.74 -16.18 10.62
N LEU A 257 -3.40 -15.71 9.42
CA LEU A 257 -2.56 -16.45 8.45
C LEU A 257 -1.09 -16.42 8.87
N ARG A 258 -0.34 -17.48 8.52
CA ARG A 258 1.11 -17.49 8.66
C ARG A 258 1.78 -16.57 7.63
N GLN A 259 2.99 -16.10 7.90
CA GLN A 259 3.70 -15.19 6.99
C GLN A 259 3.89 -15.79 5.59
N ARG A 260 4.20 -17.10 5.49
CA ARG A 260 4.29 -17.80 4.21
C ARG A 260 2.96 -17.81 3.44
N GLU A 261 1.84 -17.99 4.13
CA GLU A 261 0.50 -17.97 3.53
C GLU A 261 0.15 -16.57 3.01
N ARG A 262 0.44 -15.53 3.81
CA ARG A 262 0.23 -14.13 3.41
C ARG A 262 1.07 -13.74 2.19
N ALA A 263 2.35 -14.06 2.21
CA ALA A 263 3.26 -13.78 1.10
C ALA A 263 2.80 -14.47 -0.19
N ALA A 264 2.40 -15.74 -0.10
CA ALA A 264 1.89 -16.51 -1.24
C ALA A 264 0.62 -15.88 -1.84
N ILE A 265 -0.33 -15.44 -1.00
CA ILE A 265 -1.55 -14.77 -1.46
C ILE A 265 -1.22 -13.43 -2.12
N GLN A 266 -0.35 -12.61 -1.52
CA GLN A 266 0.04 -11.30 -2.08
C GLN A 266 0.72 -11.42 -3.43
N GLU A 267 1.66 -12.34 -3.59
CA GLU A 267 2.36 -12.57 -4.85
C GLU A 267 1.41 -13.10 -5.93
N ALA A 268 0.57 -14.07 -5.57
CA ALA A 268 -0.44 -14.60 -6.49
C ALA A 268 -1.47 -13.54 -6.91
N ALA A 269 -1.86 -12.65 -5.99
CA ALA A 269 -2.78 -11.55 -6.28
C ALA A 269 -2.21 -10.57 -7.30
N GLN A 270 -0.91 -10.24 -7.22
CA GLN A 270 -0.26 -9.38 -8.22
C GLN A 270 -0.30 -9.99 -9.62
N GLU A 271 -0.07 -11.31 -9.74
CA GLU A 271 -0.20 -11.99 -11.04
C GLU A 271 -1.65 -12.01 -11.52
N ALA A 272 -2.62 -12.29 -10.63
CA ALA A 272 -4.03 -12.28 -10.97
C ALA A 272 -4.50 -10.90 -11.46
N VAL A 273 -4.03 -9.81 -10.86
CA VAL A 273 -4.28 -8.42 -11.31
C VAL A 273 -3.72 -8.22 -12.73
N ARG A 274 -2.48 -8.63 -13.00
CA ARG A 274 -1.89 -8.51 -14.34
C ARG A 274 -2.74 -9.24 -15.39
N GLN A 275 -3.20 -10.45 -15.10
CA GLN A 275 -4.04 -11.23 -16.02
C GLN A 275 -5.42 -10.61 -16.20
N ALA A 276 -6.05 -10.09 -15.14
CA ALA A 276 -7.32 -9.40 -15.21
C ALA A 276 -7.22 -8.14 -16.10
N ARG A 277 -6.19 -7.32 -15.89
CA ARG A 277 -5.93 -6.11 -16.70
C ARG A 277 -5.72 -6.43 -18.18
N LEU A 278 -4.98 -7.48 -18.51
CA LEU A 278 -4.84 -7.93 -19.89
C LEU A 278 -6.18 -8.36 -20.50
N THR A 279 -7.05 -8.98 -19.73
CA THR A 279 -8.40 -9.37 -20.15
C THR A 279 -9.25 -8.12 -20.40
N VAL A 280 -9.22 -7.13 -19.50
CA VAL A 280 -9.90 -5.84 -19.67
C VAL A 280 -9.49 -5.16 -20.98
N LEU A 281 -8.19 -4.99 -21.19
CA LEU A 281 -7.67 -4.33 -22.40
C LEU A 281 -8.10 -5.07 -23.70
N ARG A 282 -8.12 -6.41 -23.67
CA ARG A 282 -8.60 -7.21 -24.81
C ARG A 282 -10.10 -7.04 -25.04
N THR A 283 -10.89 -7.03 -23.97
CA THR A 283 -12.34 -6.81 -24.06
C THR A 283 -12.63 -5.44 -24.65
N GLU A 284 -12.01 -4.38 -24.15
CA GLU A 284 -12.20 -3.02 -24.64
C GLU A 284 -11.73 -2.83 -26.09
N ALA A 285 -10.60 -3.45 -26.46
CA ALA A 285 -10.13 -3.43 -27.85
C ALA A 285 -11.11 -4.10 -28.83
N ASN A 286 -11.95 -5.02 -28.37
CA ASN A 286 -12.95 -5.70 -29.17
C ASN A 286 -14.30 -4.97 -29.24
N LEU A 287 -14.56 -3.94 -28.41
CA LEU A 287 -15.84 -3.23 -28.37
C LEU A 287 -16.29 -2.66 -29.74
N PRO A 288 -15.41 -2.05 -30.58
CA PRO A 288 -15.81 -1.58 -31.89
C PRO A 288 -16.30 -2.71 -32.80
N MET A 289 -15.67 -3.89 -32.73
CA MET A 289 -16.08 -5.06 -33.50
C MET A 289 -17.42 -5.62 -33.02
N LEU A 290 -17.63 -5.66 -31.71
CA LEU A 290 -18.88 -6.09 -31.07
C LEU A 290 -20.04 -5.13 -31.43
N ALA A 291 -19.80 -3.82 -31.39
CA ALA A 291 -20.77 -2.82 -31.81
C ALA A 291 -21.20 -3.07 -33.26
N LYS A 292 -20.24 -3.24 -34.18
CA LYS A 292 -20.51 -3.54 -35.59
C LYS A 292 -21.26 -4.86 -35.76
N ALA A 293 -20.92 -5.91 -35.02
CA ALA A 293 -21.60 -7.21 -35.09
C ALA A 293 -23.06 -7.14 -34.65
N ASN A 294 -23.43 -6.17 -33.79
CA ASN A 294 -24.80 -5.91 -33.34
C ASN A 294 -25.46 -4.74 -34.06
N SER A 295 -24.92 -4.32 -35.20
CA SER A 295 -25.46 -3.19 -36.03
C SER A 295 -25.52 -1.86 -35.27
N LEU A 296 -24.61 -1.64 -34.30
CA LEU A 296 -24.51 -0.41 -33.52
C LEU A 296 -23.40 0.50 -34.05
N SER A 297 -23.60 1.82 -33.97
CA SER A 297 -22.51 2.77 -34.10
C SER A 297 -21.65 2.75 -32.83
N TYR A 298 -20.37 3.12 -32.92
CA TYR A 298 -19.43 3.11 -31.83
C TYR A 298 -18.92 4.52 -31.50
N LEU A 299 -18.97 4.90 -30.22
CA LEU A 299 -18.40 6.13 -29.71
C LEU A 299 -17.66 5.80 -28.40
N SER A 300 -16.48 6.39 -28.16
CA SER A 300 -15.79 6.27 -26.88
C SER A 300 -15.85 7.57 -26.08
N PHE A 301 -16.15 7.49 -24.81
CA PHE A 301 -16.11 8.63 -23.89
C PHE A 301 -14.70 9.17 -23.66
N THR A 302 -13.64 8.43 -24.02
CA THR A 302 -12.24 8.90 -23.92
C THR A 302 -11.95 10.15 -24.74
N THR A 303 -12.79 10.46 -25.72
CA THR A 303 -12.63 11.62 -26.61
C THR A 303 -13.44 12.84 -26.18
N LEU A 304 -14.07 12.82 -25.02
CA LEU A 304 -15.02 13.83 -24.55
C LEU A 304 -14.45 14.70 -23.41
N ASP A 305 -13.44 15.52 -23.70
CA ASP A 305 -12.73 16.36 -22.71
C ASP A 305 -13.65 17.29 -21.89
N LYS A 306 -14.72 17.80 -22.49
CA LYS A 306 -15.65 18.72 -21.82
C LYS A 306 -16.48 18.00 -20.76
N GLU A 307 -16.93 16.81 -21.08
CA GLU A 307 -17.72 15.97 -20.20
C GLU A 307 -16.86 15.46 -19.03
N GLN A 308 -15.60 15.12 -19.26
CA GLN A 308 -14.64 14.78 -18.21
C GLN A 308 -14.38 15.97 -17.29
N THR A 309 -14.23 17.18 -17.84
CA THR A 309 -14.05 18.40 -17.04
C THR A 309 -15.30 18.67 -16.18
N ALA A 310 -16.50 18.49 -16.73
CA ALA A 310 -17.75 18.64 -16.00
C ALA A 310 -17.88 17.61 -14.87
N ALA A 311 -17.54 16.34 -15.12
CA ALA A 311 -17.54 15.28 -14.13
C ALA A 311 -16.60 15.59 -12.94
N ARG A 312 -15.38 16.04 -13.21
CA ARG A 312 -14.44 16.48 -12.18
C ARG A 312 -14.97 17.65 -11.34
N ALA A 313 -15.60 18.64 -11.99
CA ALA A 313 -16.19 19.78 -11.30
C ALA A 313 -17.39 19.38 -10.43
N SER A 314 -18.22 18.44 -10.90
CA SER A 314 -19.32 17.87 -10.14
C SER A 314 -18.81 17.16 -8.88
N TRP A 315 -17.89 16.24 -9.05
CA TRP A 315 -17.30 15.48 -7.96
C TRP A 315 -16.65 16.39 -6.88
N LEU A 316 -15.97 17.47 -7.30
CA LEU A 316 -15.39 18.45 -6.37
C LEU A 316 -16.43 19.22 -5.55
N ARG A 317 -17.64 19.45 -6.11
CA ARG A 317 -18.72 20.10 -5.32
C ARG A 317 -19.16 19.25 -4.14
N ASP A 318 -19.14 17.92 -4.32
CA ASP A 318 -19.63 16.97 -3.32
C ASP A 318 -18.56 16.67 -2.26
N THR A 319 -17.27 16.67 -2.64
CA THR A 319 -16.15 16.23 -1.78
C THR A 319 -15.34 17.38 -1.15
N GLY A 320 -15.48 18.61 -1.64
CA GLY A 320 -14.88 19.81 -1.06
C GLY A 320 -13.35 19.81 -1.03
N ASN A 321 -12.75 20.26 0.08
CA ASN A 321 -11.30 20.41 0.21
C ASN A 321 -10.54 19.07 0.21
N GLU A 322 -11.12 18.02 0.73
CA GLU A 322 -10.50 16.68 0.78
C GLU A 322 -10.45 16.10 -0.64
N GLY A 323 -11.56 16.21 -1.38
CA GLY A 323 -11.60 15.84 -2.78
C GLY A 323 -10.62 16.63 -3.64
N LYS A 324 -10.45 17.93 -3.39
CA LYS A 324 -9.45 18.72 -4.09
C LYS A 324 -8.04 18.17 -3.92
N ALA A 325 -7.65 17.81 -2.70
CA ALA A 325 -6.33 17.24 -2.43
C ALA A 325 -6.12 15.90 -3.15
N ILE A 326 -7.13 15.05 -3.18
CA ILE A 326 -7.08 13.75 -3.89
C ILE A 326 -7.03 13.96 -5.41
N LEU A 327 -7.79 14.91 -5.96
CA LEU A 327 -7.75 15.22 -7.40
C LEU A 327 -6.39 15.80 -7.83
N GLU A 328 -5.78 16.66 -6.99
CA GLU A 328 -4.41 17.16 -7.22
C GLU A 328 -3.38 16.02 -7.25
N LEU A 329 -3.54 15.01 -6.38
CA LEU A 329 -2.71 13.79 -6.43
C LEU A 329 -2.93 13.01 -7.72
N LEU A 330 -4.17 12.84 -8.19
CA LEU A 330 -4.46 12.17 -9.46
C LEU A 330 -3.79 12.90 -10.62
N ASP A 331 -3.92 14.23 -10.68
CA ASP A 331 -3.32 15.06 -11.73
C ASP A 331 -1.77 15.00 -11.69
N GLU A 332 -1.17 14.88 -10.52
CA GLU A 332 0.27 14.71 -10.37
C GLU A 332 0.73 13.34 -10.86
N VAL A 333 0.01 12.28 -10.49
CA VAL A 333 0.26 10.91 -10.95
C VAL A 333 0.15 10.80 -12.47
N GLN A 334 -0.86 11.41 -13.09
CA GLN A 334 -1.06 11.39 -14.54
C GLN A 334 0.01 12.20 -15.31
N ARG A 335 0.63 13.20 -14.66
CA ARG A 335 1.72 14.01 -15.26
C ARG A 335 3.09 13.37 -15.13
N THR A 336 3.29 12.46 -14.18
CA THR A 336 4.58 11.77 -14.01
C THR A 336 4.78 10.77 -15.14
N GLN A 337 5.87 10.95 -15.89
CA GLN A 337 6.27 9.99 -16.90
C GLN A 337 6.71 8.66 -16.27
N PRO A 338 6.63 7.53 -17.00
CA PRO A 338 7.17 6.28 -16.52
C PRO A 338 8.65 6.46 -16.11
N PRO A 339 9.12 5.76 -15.06
CA PRO A 339 10.46 5.93 -14.54
C PRO A 339 11.50 5.71 -15.64
N SER A 340 12.52 6.57 -15.66
CA SER A 340 13.72 6.37 -16.49
C SER A 340 14.36 5.02 -16.12
N PRO A 341 15.07 4.37 -17.08
CA PRO A 341 15.77 3.12 -16.78
C PRO A 341 16.64 3.28 -15.54
N MET A 342 16.54 2.31 -14.63
CA MET A 342 17.30 2.31 -13.38
C MET A 342 18.79 2.53 -13.62
N ALA A 343 19.46 3.22 -12.69
CA ALA A 343 20.90 3.39 -12.72
C ALA A 343 21.61 2.03 -12.81
N PRO A 344 22.67 1.90 -13.62
CA PRO A 344 23.41 0.65 -13.73
C PRO A 344 23.95 0.22 -12.35
N PRO A 345 24.16 -1.08 -12.14
CA PRO A 345 24.76 -1.57 -10.90
C PRO A 345 26.10 -0.88 -10.65
N LEU A 346 26.37 -0.49 -9.40
CA LEU A 346 27.70 -0.03 -9.01
C LEU A 346 28.70 -1.17 -9.21
N ALA A 347 29.92 -0.83 -9.63
CA ALA A 347 30.98 -1.82 -9.73
C ALA A 347 31.13 -2.56 -8.39
N PRO A 348 31.26 -3.90 -8.41
CA PRO A 348 31.34 -4.70 -7.18
C PRO A 348 32.51 -4.20 -6.33
N HIS A 349 32.21 -3.83 -5.08
CA HIS A 349 33.24 -3.52 -4.11
C HIS A 349 34.01 -4.81 -3.80
N SER A 350 35.32 -4.83 -3.98
CA SER A 350 36.20 -5.98 -3.74
C SER A 350 36.40 -6.32 -2.26
N GLU A 351 35.71 -5.67 -1.36
CA GLU A 351 35.82 -5.83 0.10
C GLU A 351 34.76 -6.77 0.65
N ALA A 352 35.05 -7.40 1.80
CA ALA A 352 34.09 -8.26 2.48
C ALA A 352 32.77 -7.54 2.77
N PRO A 353 31.61 -8.18 2.50
CA PRO A 353 30.32 -7.57 2.71
C PRO A 353 30.10 -7.24 4.19
N PRO A 354 29.33 -6.18 4.52
CA PRO A 354 29.01 -5.85 5.91
C PRO A 354 28.20 -6.98 6.57
N ARG A 355 28.40 -7.18 7.88
CA ARG A 355 27.59 -8.13 8.66
C ARG A 355 26.24 -7.50 8.97
N ILE A 356 25.18 -8.23 8.68
CA ILE A 356 23.80 -7.80 8.89
C ILE A 356 23.19 -8.58 10.05
N PHE A 357 22.61 -7.87 10.99
CA PHE A 357 21.90 -8.40 12.14
C PHE A 357 20.46 -7.95 12.12
N PHE A 358 19.58 -8.70 12.76
CA PHE A 358 18.22 -8.27 13.02
C PHE A 358 17.92 -8.33 14.52
N ALA A 359 17.03 -7.44 14.93
CA ALA A 359 16.31 -7.50 16.20
C ALA A 359 14.85 -7.23 15.91
N THR A 360 13.96 -8.09 16.37
CA THR A 360 12.54 -8.02 16.06
C THR A 360 11.67 -8.42 17.24
N ASN A 361 10.57 -7.69 17.42
CA ASN A 361 9.47 -8.01 18.33
C ASN A 361 8.23 -8.55 17.59
N ARG A 362 8.43 -9.05 16.36
CA ARG A 362 7.44 -9.82 15.61
C ARG A 362 7.27 -11.22 16.22
N ASN A 363 6.10 -11.82 16.04
CA ASN A 363 5.92 -13.23 16.39
C ASN A 363 6.85 -14.12 15.56
N ASP A 364 7.51 -15.08 16.22
CA ASP A 364 8.32 -16.12 15.59
C ASP A 364 7.41 -17.30 15.22
N GLU A 365 7.17 -17.53 13.95
CA GLU A 365 6.30 -18.60 13.43
C GLU A 365 7.05 -19.91 13.24
N GLY A 366 8.38 -19.91 13.49
CA GLY A 366 9.21 -21.11 13.42
C GLY A 366 9.49 -21.61 12.00
N ASP A 367 9.19 -20.83 10.96
CA ASP A 367 9.49 -21.22 9.59
C ASP A 367 11.02 -21.34 9.41
N PRO A 368 11.53 -22.43 8.81
CA PRO A 368 12.96 -22.61 8.57
C PRO A 368 13.54 -21.57 7.61
N ASP A 369 12.76 -21.08 6.67
CA ASP A 369 13.13 -19.99 5.78
C ASP A 369 12.98 -18.64 6.52
N LEU A 370 14.08 -17.91 6.63
CA LEU A 370 14.11 -16.62 7.34
C LEU A 370 13.14 -15.60 6.74
N SER A 371 12.88 -15.67 5.44
CA SER A 371 11.96 -14.77 4.73
C SER A 371 10.51 -14.88 5.24
N TYR A 372 10.14 -16.03 5.79
CA TYR A 372 8.78 -16.30 6.30
C TYR A 372 8.72 -16.54 7.80
N ARG A 373 9.86 -16.47 8.50
CA ARG A 373 9.94 -16.85 9.91
C ARG A 373 9.20 -15.91 10.84
N PHE A 374 9.23 -14.60 10.57
CA PHE A 374 8.67 -13.60 11.47
C PHE A 374 7.40 -12.98 10.89
N GLY A 375 6.30 -13.16 11.61
CA GLY A 375 4.98 -12.69 11.22
C GLY A 375 4.72 -11.22 11.56
N ILE A 376 3.44 -10.87 11.60
CA ILE A 376 2.98 -9.48 11.81
C ILE A 376 2.31 -9.29 13.17
N GLN A 377 2.02 -10.36 13.92
CA GLN A 377 1.26 -10.28 15.15
C GLN A 377 2.04 -9.57 16.26
N ARG A 378 1.33 -8.71 16.98
CA ARG A 378 1.77 -8.05 18.20
C ARG A 378 1.40 -8.93 19.40
N ILE A 379 2.20 -9.95 19.66
CA ILE A 379 2.03 -10.81 20.82
C ILE A 379 3.14 -10.49 21.82
N ASP A 380 2.87 -10.68 23.11
CA ASP A 380 3.87 -10.50 24.15
C ASP A 380 4.95 -11.58 24.02
N SER A 381 5.92 -11.29 23.16
CA SER A 381 7.03 -12.16 22.79
C SER A 381 8.35 -11.46 23.10
N PRO A 382 9.35 -12.17 23.63
CA PRO A 382 10.66 -11.58 23.81
C PRO A 382 11.25 -11.13 22.47
N LEU A 383 12.10 -10.07 22.52
CA LEU A 383 12.87 -9.62 21.38
C LEU A 383 13.70 -10.76 20.80
N SER A 384 13.49 -11.09 19.53
CA SER A 384 14.27 -12.09 18.81
C SER A 384 15.36 -11.43 17.98
N CYS A 385 16.57 -11.99 17.95
CA CYS A 385 17.67 -11.45 17.15
C CYS A 385 18.62 -12.53 16.66
N GLY A 386 19.31 -12.20 15.57
CA GLY A 386 20.27 -13.09 14.93
C GLY A 386 21.13 -12.35 13.92
N GLU A 387 22.10 -13.05 13.39
CA GLU A 387 22.90 -12.61 12.24
C GLU A 387 22.34 -13.22 10.95
N VAL A 388 22.34 -12.44 9.89
CA VAL A 388 21.87 -12.85 8.56
C VAL A 388 23.05 -13.32 7.72
N ALA A 389 22.97 -14.56 7.24
CA ALA A 389 23.84 -15.07 6.17
C ALA A 389 23.22 -14.71 4.83
N TYR A 390 24.01 -14.16 3.91
CA TYR A 390 23.62 -13.84 2.55
C TYR A 390 24.83 -13.86 1.62
N THR A 391 24.59 -14.05 0.33
CA THR A 391 25.62 -13.88 -0.70
C THR A 391 25.37 -12.57 -1.42
N PRO A 392 26.37 -11.66 -1.50
CA PRO A 392 26.22 -10.41 -2.21
C PRO A 392 25.77 -10.62 -3.66
N ASP A 393 24.82 -9.82 -4.13
CA ASP A 393 24.34 -9.83 -5.50
C ASP A 393 25.14 -8.84 -6.35
N PRO A 394 26.04 -9.30 -7.25
CA PRO A 394 26.92 -8.43 -8.03
C PRO A 394 26.20 -7.71 -9.18
N VAL A 395 24.98 -8.15 -9.56
CA VAL A 395 24.24 -7.61 -10.71
C VAL A 395 23.00 -6.80 -10.28
N ARG A 396 22.78 -6.66 -8.96
CA ARG A 396 21.66 -5.89 -8.41
C ARG A 396 21.77 -4.42 -8.84
N ALA A 397 20.69 -3.86 -9.34
CA ALA A 397 20.66 -2.43 -9.65
C ALA A 397 20.72 -1.60 -8.36
N PHE A 398 21.32 -0.39 -8.48
CA PHE A 398 21.42 0.56 -7.37
C PHE A 398 20.03 0.88 -6.79
N GLY A 399 19.94 1.00 -5.47
CA GLY A 399 18.72 1.35 -4.77
C GLY A 399 17.73 0.20 -4.54
N LEU A 400 17.91 -0.96 -5.18
CA LEU A 400 17.02 -2.10 -4.96
C LEU A 400 17.37 -2.88 -3.68
N PRO A 401 16.38 -3.55 -3.08
CA PRO A 401 16.63 -4.57 -2.06
C PRO A 401 17.46 -5.72 -2.62
N HIS A 402 18.10 -6.48 -1.74
CA HIS A 402 18.78 -7.73 -2.09
C HIS A 402 17.78 -8.79 -2.55
N GLU A 403 18.06 -9.50 -3.65
CA GLU A 403 17.14 -10.51 -4.21
C GLU A 403 17.58 -11.95 -3.89
N GLY A 404 18.84 -12.17 -3.50
CA GLY A 404 19.38 -13.51 -3.21
C GLY A 404 18.80 -14.16 -1.94
N GLU A 405 19.16 -15.40 -1.69
CA GLU A 405 18.76 -16.12 -0.47
C GLU A 405 19.31 -15.46 0.78
N ILE A 406 18.51 -15.45 1.85
CA ILE A 406 18.89 -15.03 3.19
C ILE A 406 18.59 -16.15 4.20
N ALA A 407 19.47 -16.32 5.17
CA ALA A 407 19.34 -17.34 6.22
C ALA A 407 19.84 -16.80 7.56
N VAL A 408 19.57 -17.51 8.64
CA VAL A 408 20.22 -17.21 9.93
C VAL A 408 21.64 -17.76 9.89
N ALA A 409 22.65 -16.92 10.10
CA ALA A 409 24.06 -17.32 10.05
C ALA A 409 24.47 -18.27 11.18
N ALA A 410 23.81 -18.14 12.35
CA ALA A 410 23.97 -19.05 13.47
C ALA A 410 22.65 -19.77 13.74
N SER A 411 22.70 -21.03 14.11
CA SER A 411 21.51 -21.87 14.36
C SER A 411 20.65 -21.43 15.55
N GLN A 412 21.02 -20.38 16.27
CA GLN A 412 20.29 -19.87 17.44
C GLN A 412 19.86 -18.43 17.24
N VAL A 413 18.55 -18.21 17.40
CA VAL A 413 17.96 -16.89 17.61
C VAL A 413 18.00 -16.63 19.11
N THR A 414 18.71 -15.58 19.52
CA THR A 414 18.72 -15.14 20.92
C THR A 414 17.45 -14.37 21.23
N LYS A 415 16.97 -14.54 22.47
CA LYS A 415 15.73 -13.89 22.93
C LYS A 415 16.09 -13.06 24.16
N GLU A 416 16.35 -11.81 24.04
CA GLU A 416 16.56 -10.79 25.07
C GLU A 416 17.47 -9.69 24.52
N ALA A 417 17.34 -8.46 25.02
CA ALA A 417 18.07 -7.30 24.50
C ALA A 417 19.59 -7.40 24.71
N LYS A 418 20.04 -7.91 25.87
CA LYS A 418 21.47 -7.98 26.19
C LYS A 418 22.24 -8.99 25.31
N PRO A 419 21.80 -10.24 25.12
CA PRO A 419 22.41 -11.15 24.14
C PRO A 419 22.41 -10.58 22.72
N CYS A 420 21.37 -9.85 22.31
CA CYS A 420 21.33 -9.18 21.01
C CYS A 420 22.42 -8.14 20.86
N ALA A 421 22.58 -7.27 21.86
CA ALA A 421 23.61 -6.25 21.86
C ALA A 421 25.01 -6.87 21.85
N SER A 422 25.23 -7.94 22.63
CA SER A 422 26.49 -8.67 22.65
C SER A 422 26.83 -9.35 21.34
N LEU A 423 25.81 -9.90 20.64
CA LEU A 423 25.98 -10.50 19.29
C LEU A 423 26.51 -9.46 18.29
N VAL A 424 25.93 -8.27 18.28
CA VAL A 424 26.35 -7.17 17.41
C VAL A 424 27.72 -6.63 17.81
N SER A 425 28.00 -6.49 19.12
CA SER A 425 29.26 -5.93 19.60
C SER A 425 30.48 -6.84 19.33
N GLN A 426 30.29 -8.16 19.35
CA GLN A 426 31.33 -9.14 18.99
C GLN A 426 31.67 -9.13 17.49
N ALA A 427 30.75 -8.64 16.64
CA ALA A 427 30.93 -8.56 15.20
C ALA A 427 31.78 -7.37 14.76
N GLY A 428 31.77 -6.29 15.51
CA GLY A 428 32.56 -5.09 15.24
C GLY A 428 34.00 -5.22 15.76
N ARG A 429 34.93 -4.50 15.11
CA ARG A 429 36.25 -4.28 15.75
C ARG A 429 36.04 -3.34 16.91
N LYS A 430 36.93 -3.43 17.91
CA LYS A 430 36.91 -2.51 19.05
C LYS A 430 36.90 -1.05 18.55
N ASN A 431 35.87 -0.30 18.89
CA ASN A 431 35.57 1.07 18.45
C ASN A 431 34.90 1.23 17.06
N ASP A 432 34.44 0.17 16.39
CA ASP A 432 33.65 0.32 15.19
C ASP A 432 32.24 0.89 15.50
N ALA A 433 31.71 1.68 14.58
CA ALA A 433 30.33 2.14 14.65
C ALA A 433 29.36 0.98 14.36
N VAL A 434 28.17 1.03 14.95
CA VAL A 434 27.03 0.18 14.57
C VAL A 434 25.96 1.07 13.95
N ILE A 435 25.41 0.67 12.82
CA ILE A 435 24.27 1.34 12.20
C ILE A 435 23.01 0.57 12.60
N VAL A 436 22.08 1.24 13.27
CA VAL A 436 20.75 0.71 13.54
C VAL A 436 19.80 1.25 12.48
N PHE A 437 19.31 0.38 11.62
CA PHE A 437 18.33 0.70 10.59
C PHE A 437 16.92 0.43 11.09
N ILE A 438 16.03 1.41 10.95
CA ILE A 438 14.63 1.33 11.37
C ILE A 438 13.76 1.56 10.13
N HIS A 439 13.11 0.50 9.68
CA HIS A 439 12.33 0.52 8.43
C HIS A 439 11.02 1.31 8.57
N GLY A 440 10.43 1.65 7.42
CA GLY A 440 9.18 2.37 7.32
C GLY A 440 7.92 1.49 7.38
N TYR A 441 6.79 2.12 7.09
CA TYR A 441 5.48 1.52 6.89
C TYR A 441 5.46 0.53 5.72
N ASN A 442 4.54 -0.43 5.75
CA ASN A 442 4.31 -1.42 4.69
C ASN A 442 5.56 -2.26 4.37
N ASN A 443 6.31 -2.67 5.39
CA ASN A 443 7.50 -3.49 5.22
C ASN A 443 7.38 -4.82 5.97
N SER A 444 7.50 -5.94 5.26
CA SER A 444 7.70 -7.25 5.87
C SER A 444 9.07 -7.33 6.57
N PHE A 445 9.27 -8.34 7.41
CA PHE A 445 10.58 -8.64 7.98
C PHE A 445 11.62 -8.88 6.88
N ASP A 446 11.27 -9.73 5.91
CA ASP A 446 12.11 -10.07 4.76
C ASP A 446 12.55 -8.82 3.99
N PHE A 447 11.59 -7.95 3.62
CA PHE A 447 11.89 -6.73 2.88
C PHE A 447 12.81 -5.78 3.66
N ALA A 448 12.60 -5.62 4.98
CA ALA A 448 13.45 -4.74 5.81
C ALA A 448 14.90 -5.23 5.86
N VAL A 449 15.11 -6.55 5.99
CA VAL A 449 16.45 -7.16 5.97
C VAL A 449 17.10 -7.00 4.60
N ARG A 450 16.39 -7.32 3.51
CA ARG A 450 16.88 -7.19 2.13
C ARG A 450 17.21 -5.74 1.76
N ARG A 451 16.41 -4.78 2.22
CA ARG A 451 16.71 -3.34 2.05
C ARG A 451 17.99 -2.97 2.79
N ALA A 452 18.22 -3.51 4.00
CA ALA A 452 19.44 -3.25 4.76
C ALA A 452 20.68 -3.80 4.06
N ILE A 453 20.62 -5.00 3.49
CA ILE A 453 21.69 -5.57 2.67
C ILE A 453 21.95 -4.66 1.45
N GLY A 454 20.90 -4.28 0.72
CA GLY A 454 20.99 -3.47 -0.49
C GLY A 454 21.69 -2.13 -0.24
N PHE A 455 21.16 -1.30 0.67
CA PHE A 455 21.77 0.00 0.93
C PHE A 455 23.18 -0.11 1.53
N SER A 456 23.46 -1.14 2.30
CA SER A 456 24.80 -1.34 2.88
C SER A 456 25.85 -1.54 1.78
N GLN A 457 25.51 -2.24 0.71
CA GLN A 457 26.34 -2.41 -0.47
C GLN A 457 26.47 -1.09 -1.22
N ASP A 458 25.35 -0.41 -1.51
CA ASP A 458 25.31 0.85 -2.25
C ASP A 458 26.10 1.98 -1.55
N PHE A 459 26.00 2.05 -0.22
CA PHE A 459 26.71 3.05 0.57
C PHE A 459 28.16 2.68 0.90
N GLY A 460 28.60 1.47 0.54
CA GLY A 460 29.93 0.97 0.90
C GLY A 460 30.12 0.93 2.43
N VAL A 461 29.10 0.54 3.18
CA VAL A 461 29.13 0.43 4.65
C VAL A 461 30.01 -0.73 5.03
N LYS A 462 30.94 -0.50 5.99
CA LYS A 462 31.80 -1.54 6.58
C LYS A 462 31.38 -1.91 8.01
N ALA A 463 30.65 -1.01 8.66
CA ALA A 463 30.15 -1.21 10.01
C ALA A 463 29.04 -2.28 10.04
N PRO A 464 28.89 -3.06 11.13
CA PRO A 464 27.73 -3.90 11.32
C PRO A 464 26.42 -3.10 11.23
N VAL A 465 25.43 -3.68 10.56
CA VAL A 465 24.09 -3.09 10.45
C VAL A 465 23.10 -3.96 11.22
N LEU A 466 22.41 -3.36 12.18
CA LEU A 466 21.34 -3.99 12.95
C LEU A 466 19.99 -3.46 12.46
N VAL A 467 19.17 -4.32 11.89
CA VAL A 467 17.80 -4.01 11.49
C VAL A 467 16.89 -4.14 12.70
N LEU A 468 16.28 -3.04 13.14
CA LEU A 468 15.17 -3.08 14.09
C LEU A 468 13.87 -3.30 13.30
N ALA A 469 13.47 -4.56 13.18
CA ALA A 469 12.34 -4.99 12.35
C ALA A 469 11.05 -5.05 13.18
N TRP A 470 10.37 -3.91 13.32
CA TRP A 470 9.10 -3.80 14.03
C TRP A 470 7.92 -4.42 13.24
N PRO A 471 6.80 -4.86 13.90
CA PRO A 471 5.72 -5.63 13.26
C PRO A 471 4.79 -4.77 12.39
N SER A 472 5.30 -4.29 11.26
CA SER A 472 4.51 -3.71 10.18
C SER A 472 3.72 -4.80 9.46
N GLN A 473 2.51 -4.48 9.03
CA GLN A 473 1.58 -5.43 8.44
C GLN A 473 1.98 -5.88 7.03
N GLY A 474 2.76 -5.05 6.32
CA GLY A 474 3.26 -5.37 4.98
C GLY A 474 2.19 -5.33 3.89
N ILE A 475 1.12 -4.56 4.09
CA ILE A 475 0.07 -4.25 3.10
C ILE A 475 -0.30 -2.76 3.17
N GLY A 476 -0.79 -2.22 2.05
CA GLY A 476 -1.11 -0.80 1.92
C GLY A 476 -2.27 -0.34 2.83
N SER A 477 -3.21 -1.21 3.17
CA SER A 477 -4.29 -0.92 4.12
C SER A 477 -3.84 -0.86 5.59
N GLY A 478 -2.61 -1.29 5.89
CA GLY A 478 -2.10 -1.46 7.25
C GLY A 478 -1.60 -0.20 7.96
N TYR A 479 -1.83 1.02 7.45
CA TYR A 479 -1.23 2.24 8.03
C TYR A 479 -1.61 2.46 9.50
N VAL A 480 -2.89 2.30 9.85
CA VAL A 480 -3.37 2.45 11.24
C VAL A 480 -2.82 1.34 12.12
N TYR A 481 -2.79 0.11 11.62
CA TYR A 481 -2.15 -1.01 12.31
C TYR A 481 -0.67 -0.71 12.59
N ASP A 482 0.07 -0.22 11.60
CA ASP A 482 1.49 0.06 11.70
C ASP A 482 1.79 1.21 12.68
N MET A 483 0.94 2.24 12.76
CA MET A 483 1.05 3.26 13.81
C MET A 483 0.98 2.65 15.22
N GLY A 484 0.02 1.75 15.47
CA GLY A 484 -0.06 1.03 16.73
C GLY A 484 1.13 0.09 16.98
N SER A 485 1.74 -0.45 15.91
CA SER A 485 2.94 -1.30 15.99
C SER A 485 4.19 -0.52 16.39
N VAL A 486 4.31 0.73 15.97
CA VAL A 486 5.38 1.64 16.43
C VAL A 486 5.31 1.82 17.95
N ASP A 487 4.11 2.11 18.48
CA ASP A 487 3.91 2.29 19.93
C ASP A 487 4.16 0.98 20.69
N TYR A 488 3.69 -0.14 20.16
CA TYR A 488 3.95 -1.48 20.70
C TYR A 488 5.46 -1.80 20.73
N THR A 489 6.23 -1.31 19.76
CA THR A 489 7.69 -1.56 19.66
C THR A 489 8.50 -0.75 20.68
N ARG A 490 7.98 0.33 21.24
CA ARG A 490 8.68 1.26 22.11
C ARG A 490 9.45 0.58 23.28
N PRO A 491 8.87 -0.29 24.11
CA PRO A 491 9.61 -0.93 25.20
C PRO A 491 10.76 -1.80 24.69
N TYR A 492 10.56 -2.53 23.60
CA TYR A 492 11.59 -3.40 23.01
C TYR A 492 12.76 -2.59 22.42
N ALA A 493 12.45 -1.49 21.73
CA ALA A 493 13.47 -0.57 21.23
C ALA A 493 14.27 0.07 22.38
N LYS A 494 13.60 0.44 23.48
CA LYS A 494 14.24 0.98 24.69
C LYS A 494 15.25 0.01 25.29
N ASP A 495 14.84 -1.23 25.49
CA ASP A 495 15.70 -2.25 26.09
C ASP A 495 16.88 -2.60 25.18
N LEU A 496 16.65 -2.70 23.87
CA LEU A 496 17.70 -2.94 22.88
C LEU A 496 18.73 -1.80 22.86
N ILE A 497 18.27 -0.55 22.77
CA ILE A 497 19.16 0.62 22.71
C ILE A 497 19.95 0.78 24.00
N ARG A 498 19.34 0.57 25.16
CA ARG A 498 20.05 0.57 26.45
C ARG A 498 21.14 -0.51 26.47
N ALA A 499 20.81 -1.73 26.04
CA ALA A 499 21.78 -2.81 25.98
C ALA A 499 22.95 -2.50 25.03
N LEU A 500 22.66 -1.92 23.85
CA LEU A 500 23.70 -1.47 22.90
C LEU A 500 24.58 -0.35 23.48
N LEU A 501 23.98 0.61 24.19
CA LEU A 501 24.71 1.71 24.84
C LEU A 501 25.58 1.22 26.02
N ASP A 502 25.24 0.09 26.65
CA ASP A 502 26.02 -0.53 27.74
C ASP A 502 27.16 -1.39 27.21
N GLU A 503 27.12 -1.84 25.97
CA GLU A 503 28.22 -2.54 25.32
C GLU A 503 29.40 -1.60 25.02
N LYS A 504 30.61 -2.16 24.91
CA LYS A 504 31.80 -1.42 24.50
C LYS A 504 31.86 -1.21 22.99
N LEU A 505 30.78 -0.73 22.43
CA LEU A 505 30.70 -0.29 21.03
C LEU A 505 31.39 1.07 20.87
N GLY A 506 31.96 1.33 19.69
CA GLY A 506 32.56 2.61 19.43
C GLY A 506 31.51 3.71 19.38
N THR A 507 30.51 3.55 18.53
CA THR A 507 29.44 4.53 18.34
C THR A 507 28.18 3.88 17.74
N ILE A 508 27.02 4.48 18.01
CA ILE A 508 25.74 4.09 17.43
C ILE A 508 25.28 5.20 16.48
N SER A 509 24.98 4.83 15.25
CA SER A 509 24.30 5.68 14.26
C SER A 509 22.92 5.11 13.96
N LEU A 510 21.90 5.97 13.88
CA LEU A 510 20.54 5.58 13.48
C LEU A 510 20.30 6.00 12.03
N LEU A 511 19.72 5.11 11.25
CA LEU A 511 19.16 5.38 9.93
C LEU A 511 17.68 5.01 9.98
N ALA A 512 16.80 6.00 9.97
CA ALA A 512 15.37 5.80 10.07
C ALA A 512 14.66 6.26 8.80
N HIS A 513 13.77 5.44 8.30
CA HIS A 513 12.99 5.70 7.10
C HIS A 513 11.51 5.84 7.43
N SER A 514 10.87 6.87 6.90
CA SER A 514 9.42 7.04 6.97
C SER A 514 8.86 6.92 8.39
N MET A 515 7.86 6.07 8.61
CA MET A 515 7.25 5.79 9.92
C MET A 515 8.24 5.25 10.96
N GLY A 516 9.34 4.60 10.55
CA GLY A 516 10.42 4.20 11.44
C GLY A 516 11.08 5.37 12.18
N SER A 517 10.96 6.59 11.66
CA SER A 517 11.41 7.81 12.32
C SER A 517 10.67 8.10 13.63
N ARG A 518 9.42 7.61 13.78
CA ARG A 518 8.68 7.69 15.05
C ARG A 518 9.39 6.91 16.16
N VAL A 519 9.99 5.75 15.83
CA VAL A 519 10.81 4.99 16.77
C VAL A 519 12.13 5.72 17.02
N ALA A 520 12.78 6.28 15.98
CA ALA A 520 14.06 6.95 16.11
C ALA A 520 14.01 8.18 17.04
N VAL A 521 12.94 8.99 16.99
CA VAL A 521 12.79 10.12 17.93
C VAL A 521 12.62 9.64 19.39
N GLN A 522 11.98 8.47 19.60
CA GLN A 522 11.88 7.84 20.92
C GLN A 522 13.25 7.30 21.40
N VAL A 523 14.08 6.81 20.46
CA VAL A 523 15.45 6.36 20.81
C VAL A 523 16.28 7.49 21.38
N LEU A 524 16.11 8.74 20.92
CA LEU A 524 16.76 9.91 21.52
C LEU A 524 16.30 10.16 22.97
N GLU A 525 15.03 9.95 23.28
CA GLU A 525 14.51 9.98 24.66
C GLU A 525 15.21 8.91 25.53
N PHE A 526 15.36 7.68 25.01
CA PHE A 526 16.01 6.60 25.74
C PHE A 526 17.51 6.84 25.95
N ALA A 527 18.19 7.44 24.97
CA ALA A 527 19.57 7.88 25.08
C ALA A 527 19.72 8.97 26.17
N ALA A 528 18.76 9.88 26.24
CA ALA A 528 18.68 10.90 27.27
C ALA A 528 18.53 10.30 28.68
N ASP A 529 17.61 9.36 28.84
CA ASP A 529 17.40 8.62 30.09
C ASP A 529 18.68 7.88 30.53
N ALA A 530 19.45 7.37 29.57
CA ALA A 530 20.73 6.66 29.86
C ALA A 530 21.91 7.61 30.06
N GLY A 531 21.78 8.91 29.77
CA GLY A 531 22.85 9.89 29.80
C GLY A 531 23.96 9.64 28.78
N LYS A 532 23.66 8.90 27.68
CA LYS A 532 24.64 8.48 26.68
C LYS A 532 24.19 8.97 25.27
N PRO A 533 25.03 9.72 24.54
CA PRO A 533 24.64 10.24 23.24
C PRO A 533 24.67 9.18 22.14
N ILE A 534 23.73 9.31 21.19
CA ILE A 534 23.78 8.69 19.87
C ILE A 534 24.68 9.56 18.98
N GLN A 535 25.48 8.93 18.14
CA GLN A 535 26.42 9.71 17.32
C GLN A 535 25.73 10.43 16.19
N ASN A 536 25.07 9.70 15.30
CA ASN A 536 24.35 10.25 14.17
C ASN A 536 22.93 9.76 14.17
N VAL A 537 21.99 10.64 13.80
CA VAL A 537 20.62 10.26 13.47
C VAL A 537 20.30 10.81 12.10
N VAL A 538 20.02 9.91 11.18
CA VAL A 538 19.63 10.23 9.81
C VAL A 538 18.16 9.88 9.64
N PHE A 539 17.36 10.88 9.34
CA PHE A 539 15.94 10.77 9.05
C PHE A 539 15.73 10.91 7.54
N VAL A 540 15.31 9.84 6.89
CA VAL A 540 14.97 9.82 5.46
C VAL A 540 13.45 9.82 5.33
N ALA A 541 12.90 10.84 4.68
CA ALA A 541 11.46 11.01 4.49
C ALA A 541 10.64 10.77 5.79
N PRO A 542 10.97 11.42 6.93
CA PRO A 542 10.36 11.08 8.21
C PRO A 542 8.86 11.35 8.24
N ASP A 543 8.07 10.28 8.43
CA ASP A 543 6.63 10.33 8.69
C ASP A 543 6.35 10.51 10.19
N VAL A 544 6.74 11.66 10.69
CA VAL A 544 6.48 12.13 12.06
C VAL A 544 5.81 13.49 11.95
N PRO A 545 4.65 13.75 12.58
CA PRO A 545 4.03 15.06 12.58
C PRO A 545 5.05 16.14 12.97
N SER A 546 5.15 17.22 12.19
CA SER A 546 6.19 18.25 12.35
C SER A 546 6.24 18.83 13.77
N SER A 547 5.07 19.05 14.41
CA SER A 547 5.00 19.51 15.79
C SER A 547 5.64 18.54 16.79
N ASN A 548 5.38 17.23 16.63
CA ASN A 548 5.94 16.19 17.49
C ASN A 548 7.46 16.04 17.27
N PHE A 549 7.89 16.12 16.01
CA PHE A 549 9.32 16.09 15.67
C PHE A 549 10.07 17.27 16.31
N ILE A 550 9.56 18.49 16.14
CA ILE A 550 10.14 19.72 16.75
C ILE A 550 10.21 19.57 18.27
N GLN A 551 9.14 19.10 18.91
CA GLN A 551 9.09 18.91 20.35
C GLN A 551 10.15 17.88 20.81
N SER A 552 10.26 16.73 20.16
CA SER A 552 11.25 15.70 20.49
C SER A 552 12.67 16.21 20.29
N MET A 553 12.95 16.90 19.19
CA MET A 553 14.29 17.45 18.93
C MET A 553 14.65 18.58 19.91
N ARG A 554 13.68 19.38 20.35
CA ARG A 554 13.91 20.40 21.38
C ARG A 554 14.26 19.79 22.75
N LEU A 555 13.61 18.70 23.12
CA LEU A 555 13.79 18.05 24.42
C LEU A 555 15.02 17.12 24.43
N HIS A 556 15.21 16.34 23.39
CA HIS A 556 16.17 15.24 23.36
C HIS A 556 17.20 15.32 22.22
N GLY A 557 17.05 16.28 21.28
CA GLY A 557 17.93 16.37 20.11
C GLY A 557 19.41 16.59 20.43
N HIS A 558 19.73 17.14 21.61
CA HIS A 558 21.12 17.32 22.08
C HIS A 558 21.82 15.99 22.42
N TYR A 559 21.06 14.88 22.51
CA TYR A 559 21.64 13.52 22.61
C TYR A 559 22.00 12.91 21.24
N ALA A 560 21.67 13.57 20.14
CA ALA A 560 22.26 13.31 18.83
C ALA A 560 23.44 14.26 18.63
N GLN A 561 24.67 13.76 18.40
CA GLN A 561 25.80 14.63 18.08
C GLN A 561 25.64 15.27 16.71
N LEU A 562 25.00 14.56 15.77
CA LEU A 562 24.60 15.05 14.45
C LEU A 562 23.21 14.48 14.11
N ALA A 563 22.25 15.34 13.79
CA ALA A 563 20.94 14.96 13.28
C ALA A 563 20.75 15.58 11.89
N THR A 564 20.51 14.73 10.89
CA THR A 564 20.27 15.14 9.50
C THR A 564 18.90 14.66 9.05
N LEU A 565 18.11 15.54 8.45
CA LEU A 565 16.78 15.28 7.92
C LEU A 565 16.78 15.53 6.42
N TYR A 566 16.36 14.54 5.62
CA TYR A 566 16.14 14.64 4.18
C TYR A 566 14.67 14.82 3.90
N ALA A 567 14.31 15.93 3.26
CA ALA A 567 12.94 16.31 2.94
C ALA A 567 12.73 16.47 1.43
N ASN A 568 11.52 16.13 0.98
CA ASN A 568 11.16 16.17 -0.44
C ASN A 568 9.73 16.69 -0.63
N GLU A 569 9.54 17.72 -1.46
CA GLU A 569 8.20 18.26 -1.77
C GLU A 569 7.38 17.35 -2.69
N HIS A 570 8.05 16.45 -3.43
CA HIS A 570 7.43 15.52 -4.37
C HIS A 570 7.14 14.14 -3.76
N ASP A 571 7.36 13.96 -2.46
CA ASP A 571 7.08 12.71 -1.75
C ASP A 571 5.57 12.50 -1.61
N LEU A 572 5.02 11.64 -2.47
CA LEU A 572 3.59 11.39 -2.52
C LEU A 572 3.08 10.63 -1.27
N ALA A 573 3.90 9.77 -0.67
CA ALA A 573 3.52 9.06 0.55
C ALA A 573 3.41 10.03 1.74
N LEU A 574 4.29 11.02 1.84
CA LEU A 574 4.20 12.05 2.87
C LEU A 574 3.07 13.06 2.60
N LYS A 575 2.76 13.37 1.34
CA LYS A 575 1.54 14.15 1.00
C LYS A 575 0.29 13.42 1.46
N LEU A 576 0.23 12.11 1.24
CA LEU A 576 -0.86 11.27 1.75
C LEU A 576 -0.90 11.29 3.28
N SER A 577 0.23 11.08 3.94
CA SER A 577 0.32 11.16 5.41
C SER A 577 -0.20 12.51 5.93
N LYS A 578 0.08 13.63 5.23
CA LYS A 578 -0.46 14.95 5.56
C LYS A 578 -1.99 14.99 5.48
N ILE A 579 -2.57 14.38 4.46
CA ILE A 579 -4.04 14.29 4.30
C ILE A 579 -4.65 13.49 5.46
N LEU A 580 -4.13 12.29 5.72
CA LEU A 580 -4.64 11.38 6.74
C LEU A 580 -4.51 11.94 8.17
N ASN A 581 -3.36 12.51 8.48
CA ASN A 581 -3.06 13.04 9.82
C ASN A 581 -3.49 14.50 9.98
N ARG A 582 -3.95 15.18 8.92
CA ARG A 582 -4.28 16.62 8.89
C ARG A 582 -3.14 17.51 9.40
N GLN A 583 -1.92 17.04 9.32
CA GLN A 583 -0.70 17.72 9.73
C GLN A 583 0.47 17.29 8.85
N ALA A 584 1.30 18.26 8.42
CA ALA A 584 2.47 17.96 7.61
C ALA A 584 3.48 17.09 8.39
N PRO A 585 3.97 15.99 7.79
CA PRO A 585 5.07 15.23 8.36
C PRO A 585 6.40 15.95 8.15
N ALA A 586 7.36 15.70 9.03
CA ALA A 586 8.66 16.39 9.06
C ALA A 586 9.50 16.21 7.79
N GLY A 587 9.29 15.12 7.04
CA GLY A 587 10.00 14.83 5.79
C GLY A 587 9.42 15.49 4.54
N LEU A 588 8.27 16.20 4.66
CA LEU A 588 7.68 16.90 3.52
C LEU A 588 8.43 18.20 3.27
N GLY A 589 8.80 18.44 2.00
CA GLY A 589 9.54 19.63 1.55
C GLY A 589 8.62 20.78 1.10
N GLY A 590 9.17 21.68 0.29
CA GLY A 590 8.45 22.81 -0.28
C GLY A 590 7.93 23.78 0.78
N ALA A 591 6.64 24.13 0.74
CA ALA A 591 6.01 25.02 1.71
C ALA A 591 5.97 24.43 3.14
N ASP A 592 6.09 23.12 3.30
CA ASP A 592 6.08 22.41 4.58
C ASP A 592 7.50 22.07 5.09
N LEU A 593 8.56 22.57 4.41
CA LEU A 593 9.96 22.27 4.77
C LEU A 593 10.24 22.57 6.23
N LEU A 594 10.53 21.53 6.99
CA LEU A 594 10.80 21.67 8.44
C LEU A 594 12.22 22.16 8.68
N LEU A 595 12.33 23.29 9.37
CA LEU A 595 13.60 23.85 9.84
C LEU A 595 13.55 24.02 11.36
N THR A 596 14.47 23.42 12.09
CA THR A 596 14.52 23.49 13.56
C THR A 596 15.94 23.44 14.09
N LYS A 597 16.16 23.98 15.27
CA LYS A 597 17.47 24.03 15.91
C LYS A 597 17.99 22.61 16.19
N GLY A 598 19.25 22.35 15.88
CA GLY A 598 19.91 21.06 16.14
C GLY A 598 19.69 20.00 15.07
N VAL A 599 19.00 20.33 13.98
CA VAL A 599 18.78 19.44 12.82
C VAL A 599 19.34 20.10 11.57
N GLU A 600 20.15 19.38 10.82
CA GLU A 600 20.59 19.76 9.49
C GLU A 600 19.57 19.27 8.47
N THR A 601 18.74 20.17 7.95
CA THR A 601 17.74 19.85 6.93
C THR A 601 18.35 19.94 5.55
N VAL A 602 18.20 18.87 4.75
CA VAL A 602 18.61 18.75 3.36
C VAL A 602 17.37 18.57 2.50
N ASP A 603 17.09 19.56 1.65
CA ASP A 603 16.01 19.50 0.68
C ASP A 603 16.50 18.79 -0.59
N VAL A 604 15.85 17.68 -0.95
CA VAL A 604 16.21 16.86 -2.11
C VAL A 604 15.20 16.97 -3.26
N SER A 605 14.28 17.90 -3.19
CA SER A 605 13.19 18.06 -4.17
C SER A 605 13.69 18.29 -5.60
N ALA A 606 14.89 18.83 -5.78
CA ALA A 606 15.45 19.13 -7.10
C ALA A 606 15.96 17.88 -7.87
N VAL A 607 16.34 16.81 -7.17
CA VAL A 607 16.93 15.60 -7.80
C VAL A 607 15.94 14.45 -8.00
N ASP A 608 14.77 14.53 -7.39
CA ASP A 608 13.86 13.38 -7.24
C ASP A 608 12.77 13.30 -8.34
N ARG A 609 12.98 13.92 -9.47
CA ARG A 609 11.98 13.88 -10.57
C ARG A 609 12.01 12.61 -11.43
N GLN A 610 12.89 11.64 -11.13
CA GLN A 610 13.20 10.56 -12.07
C GLN A 610 13.11 9.14 -11.53
N THR A 611 12.82 8.92 -10.24
CA THR A 611 12.90 7.59 -9.64
C THR A 611 11.63 7.20 -8.90
N LEU A 612 11.09 6.03 -9.25
CA LEU A 612 10.03 5.25 -8.58
C LEU A 612 8.75 6.00 -8.16
N GLN A 613 7.63 5.40 -8.41
CA GLN A 613 6.25 5.92 -8.39
C GLN A 613 5.81 6.77 -7.18
N THR A 614 6.48 6.70 -6.04
CA THR A 614 6.08 7.44 -4.83
C THR A 614 7.07 8.52 -4.39
N ASN A 615 8.30 8.54 -4.93
CA ASN A 615 9.39 9.44 -4.50
C ASN A 615 9.68 9.38 -2.99
N HIS A 616 9.38 8.24 -2.36
CA HIS A 616 9.46 8.08 -0.89
C HIS A 616 10.75 7.43 -0.40
N SER A 617 11.45 6.73 -1.27
CA SER A 617 12.71 6.02 -0.95
C SER A 617 13.97 6.78 -1.38
N HIS A 618 13.88 8.08 -1.63
CA HIS A 618 14.94 8.92 -2.22
C HIS A 618 16.32 8.78 -1.54
N GLY A 619 16.36 8.54 -0.22
CA GLY A 619 17.61 8.32 0.51
C GLY A 619 18.34 7.02 0.15
N PHE A 620 17.68 6.11 -0.55
CA PHE A 620 18.23 4.82 -0.99
C PHE A 620 18.33 4.71 -2.51
N ASP A 621 17.36 5.27 -3.23
CA ASP A 621 17.13 5.03 -4.66
C ASP A 621 17.73 6.14 -5.53
N VAL A 622 17.97 7.35 -4.98
CA VAL A 622 18.59 8.49 -5.68
C VAL A 622 20.09 8.53 -5.38
N PRO A 623 20.97 8.26 -6.35
CA PRO A 623 22.40 8.12 -6.11
C PRO A 623 23.06 9.30 -5.39
N GLN A 624 22.66 10.54 -5.73
CA GLN A 624 23.19 11.76 -5.10
C GLN A 624 22.82 11.84 -3.62
N VAL A 625 21.55 11.51 -3.30
CA VAL A 625 21.04 11.51 -1.90
C VAL A 625 21.68 10.37 -1.11
N ALA A 626 21.70 9.17 -1.68
CA ALA A 626 22.32 8.00 -1.07
C ALA A 626 23.82 8.22 -0.79
N SER A 627 24.54 8.88 -1.70
CA SER A 627 25.94 9.26 -1.50
C SER A 627 26.08 10.21 -0.29
N ASP A 628 25.22 11.20 -0.17
CA ASP A 628 25.23 12.14 0.95
C ASP A 628 24.89 11.46 2.28
N VAL A 629 23.85 10.61 2.31
CA VAL A 629 23.52 9.76 3.48
C VAL A 629 24.71 8.91 3.90
N SER A 630 25.42 8.30 2.92
CA SER A 630 26.63 7.51 3.17
C SER A 630 27.73 8.33 3.86
N LEU A 631 27.95 9.59 3.44
CA LEU A 631 28.94 10.49 4.07
C LEU A 631 28.57 10.77 5.54
N VAL A 632 27.30 11.00 5.85
CA VAL A 632 26.83 11.19 7.23
C VAL A 632 27.10 9.94 8.07
N LEU A 633 26.72 8.77 7.56
CA LEU A 633 26.83 7.52 8.31
C LEU A 633 28.29 7.07 8.50
N ARG A 634 29.12 7.19 7.47
CA ARG A 634 30.51 6.69 7.48
C ARG A 634 31.52 7.68 8.04
N GLN A 635 31.36 8.97 7.73
CA GLN A 635 32.35 10.01 8.04
C GLN A 635 31.87 11.03 9.06
N ARG A 636 30.59 11.00 9.45
CA ARG A 636 30.00 11.96 10.39
C ARG A 636 30.11 13.40 9.91
N SER A 637 30.04 13.59 8.60
CA SER A 637 30.26 14.87 7.97
C SER A 637 29.08 15.80 8.19
N LYS A 638 29.31 17.00 8.72
CA LYS A 638 28.29 18.04 8.82
C LYS A 638 27.91 18.53 7.41
N ALA A 639 26.67 18.98 7.23
CA ALA A 639 26.17 19.47 5.94
C ALA A 639 27.05 20.58 5.36
N SER A 640 27.58 21.48 6.20
CA SER A 640 28.51 22.53 5.81
C SER A 640 29.85 22.06 5.23
N THR A 641 30.20 20.78 5.42
CA THR A 641 31.44 20.17 4.93
C THR A 641 31.22 19.17 3.80
N ARG A 642 29.99 18.90 3.41
CA ARG A 642 29.61 17.92 2.37
C ARG A 642 29.50 18.52 0.95
N ASN A 643 29.93 19.77 0.78
CA ASN A 643 29.89 20.51 -0.49
C ASN A 643 28.45 20.67 -1.05
N LEU A 644 27.47 20.83 -0.17
CA LEU A 644 26.07 21.05 -0.53
C LEU A 644 25.81 22.55 -0.67
N PRO A 645 25.07 23.00 -1.70
CA PRO A 645 24.51 24.33 -1.75
C PRO A 645 23.67 24.61 -0.50
N SER A 646 23.73 25.84 0.04
CA SER A 646 22.95 26.23 1.21
C SER A 646 22.11 27.46 0.94
N ALA A 647 20.97 27.53 1.60
CA ALA A 647 20.07 28.67 1.60
C ALA A 647 19.61 29.00 3.03
N VAL A 648 19.03 30.18 3.21
CA VAL A 648 18.49 30.61 4.51
C VAL A 648 17.00 30.89 4.36
N HIS A 649 16.20 30.32 5.25
CA HIS A 649 14.78 30.59 5.36
C HIS A 649 14.39 30.76 6.84
N ASN A 650 13.67 31.82 7.17
CA ASN A 650 13.24 32.15 8.55
C ASN A 650 14.39 32.11 9.60
N GLY A 651 15.61 32.52 9.20
CA GLY A 651 16.78 32.55 10.07
C GLY A 651 17.47 31.20 10.28
N PHE A 652 17.02 30.14 9.62
CA PHE A 652 17.67 28.83 9.62
C PHE A 652 18.39 28.60 8.30
N THR A 653 19.58 28.01 8.37
CA THR A 653 20.29 27.49 7.21
C THR A 653 19.81 26.08 6.90
N TYR A 654 19.51 25.80 5.64
CA TYR A 654 19.28 24.45 5.11
C TYR A 654 20.13 24.21 3.86
N TRP A 655 20.23 22.98 3.44
CA TRP A 655 21.05 22.58 2.31
C TRP A 655 20.20 21.92 1.24
N THR A 656 20.70 21.89 0.02
CA THR A 656 20.00 21.29 -1.11
C THR A 656 20.92 20.32 -1.84
N ILE A 657 20.33 19.28 -2.42
CA ILE A 657 21.01 18.42 -3.40
C ILE A 657 20.43 18.76 -4.76
N THR A 658 21.31 19.05 -5.71
CA THR A 658 20.94 19.39 -7.09
C THR A 658 21.39 18.27 -8.03
N PRO A 659 20.75 18.12 -9.22
CA PRO A 659 21.08 17.10 -10.23
C PRO A 659 22.54 17.05 -10.64
#